data_874d3d4e988da928431d85b5300a79fc
#
_entry.id   874d3d4e988da928431d85b5300a79fc
#
_cell.length_a   1.000
_cell.length_b   1.000
_cell.length_c   1.000
_cell.angle_alpha   90.00
_cell.angle_beta   90.00
_cell.angle_gamma   90.00
#
_symmetry.space_group_name_H-M   'P 1'
#
loop_
_entity.id
_entity.type
_entity.pdbx_description
1 polymer ?
#
loop_
_entity_poly.entity_id
_entity_poly.type
_entity_poly.pdbx_seq_one_letter_code
_entity_poly.pdbx_strand_id
1 'polypeptide(L)'
;QVLQPAGFVTDAHAPVTNNIETMKFVPVVPAWVFVKAEPVPLPNPLMGYMASGADGHVFQQSLGEGGHGYALCLSCGRAESMLNENDAPKSMEAHYPPRPGKADRDSQNHRLICPGSTALMKNVTLGALARTDVFEMVLRKPQNGEYLPDNTEEGRIVAMTLAVALRQALAGVLGISAAELGYSVRPVRLEDGQSVLAVQLYDVISGGAGFASSAPVHIEAILQGMVKQLGCRHCETACSECLLDSQTRHDHDLLDRKAALAWLGDDFTYYIGLPDEETFSLPDDRYCPGAIGDTIRRAINEGAEKLTLWMTGAPNEWDLYARQFRAAVQNSRLKDNVEVDLVIPTGVDDPDLLHELSQFTALGVRLCHVEQDLQLPIVAQVTFTDRVMTLASRSQQATIPGPEWHLNDELVVRSLGYKTVELNEFILPAKATNAVERVKDIQIHKQLNGPLSQFGQRFWDVLFNDHEEAQSLMNNTRITGVHYTDRYLQNPVALALLGSILRPLKTKLTDGAEVTLDTLFKDKDRPGNRPFHDWMSIADFQDFADQWFAAALGRPVELTVFDSPRDIPHHRKLTVTFEDGQVLKIRFDQGMGYWRINFSSQWHYFDFRDDVSFQLVKMAQACKEGNVANSEESWATDVLV
;
A
#
# COMPACT_ATOMS: atom_id res chain seq x y z
N GLN A 1 28.12 -4.87 -7.26
CA GLN A 1 27.33 -3.79 -7.88
C GLN A 1 26.26 -4.39 -8.79
N VAL A 2 25.06 -3.84 -8.76
CA VAL A 2 23.96 -4.22 -9.65
C VAL A 2 23.80 -3.15 -10.72
N LEU A 3 23.74 -3.57 -11.98
CA LEU A 3 23.49 -2.70 -13.13
C LEU A 3 22.22 -3.16 -13.85
N GLN A 4 21.37 -2.21 -14.21
CA GLN A 4 20.21 -2.49 -15.06
C GLN A 4 20.62 -2.26 -16.53
N PRO A 5 20.58 -3.31 -17.37
CA PRO A 5 20.88 -3.14 -18.79
C PRO A 5 19.77 -2.35 -19.47
N ALA A 6 20.14 -1.36 -20.29
CA ALA A 6 19.18 -0.61 -21.10
C ALA A 6 18.66 -1.40 -22.31
N GLY A 7 19.33 -2.50 -22.66
CA GLY A 7 18.95 -3.40 -23.75
C GLY A 7 20.05 -4.41 -24.04
N PHE A 8 19.73 -5.37 -24.90
CA PHE A 8 20.66 -6.39 -25.37
C PHE A 8 21.06 -6.13 -26.82
N VAL A 9 22.32 -6.39 -27.12
CA VAL A 9 22.84 -6.32 -28.49
C VAL A 9 23.29 -7.72 -28.90
N THR A 10 22.69 -8.26 -29.94
CA THR A 10 23.11 -9.53 -30.54
C THR A 10 24.10 -9.27 -31.68
N ASP A 11 25.11 -10.12 -31.81
CA ASP A 11 25.97 -10.13 -32.99
C ASP A 11 25.23 -10.83 -34.13
N ALA A 12 24.67 -10.06 -35.05
CA ALA A 12 23.91 -10.58 -36.20
C ALA A 12 24.76 -11.45 -37.16
N HIS A 13 26.10 -11.40 -37.01
CA HIS A 13 27.03 -12.19 -37.80
C HIS A 13 27.61 -13.40 -37.05
N ALA A 14 27.20 -13.62 -35.80
CA ALA A 14 27.59 -14.83 -35.09
C ALA A 14 26.98 -16.07 -35.78
N PRO A 15 27.77 -17.12 -36.01
CA PRO A 15 27.24 -18.34 -36.61
C PRO A 15 26.21 -18.97 -35.67
N VAL A 16 25.04 -19.27 -36.22
CA VAL A 16 24.00 -20.01 -35.49
C VAL A 16 24.46 -21.46 -35.32
N THR A 17 24.41 -21.98 -34.12
CA THR A 17 24.75 -23.37 -33.82
C THR A 17 23.59 -24.07 -33.13
N ASN A 18 23.39 -25.36 -33.48
CA ASN A 18 22.46 -26.25 -32.79
C ASN A 18 23.19 -27.13 -31.76
N ASN A 19 24.48 -26.92 -31.58
CA ASN A 19 25.26 -27.74 -30.66
C ASN A 19 24.97 -27.32 -29.21
N ILE A 20 24.26 -28.22 -28.49
CA ILE A 20 23.90 -28.05 -27.08
C ILE A 20 25.14 -27.92 -26.18
N GLU A 21 26.26 -28.56 -26.55
CA GLU A 21 27.51 -28.48 -25.77
C GLU A 21 28.14 -27.09 -25.79
N THR A 22 27.80 -26.26 -26.75
CA THR A 22 28.28 -24.86 -26.83
C THR A 22 27.31 -23.86 -26.20
N MET A 23 26.14 -24.30 -25.75
CA MET A 23 25.19 -23.44 -25.04
C MET A 23 25.71 -23.12 -23.64
N LYS A 24 25.76 -21.84 -23.32
CA LYS A 24 26.06 -21.36 -21.98
C LYS A 24 24.79 -21.34 -21.16
N PHE A 25 24.80 -22.01 -20.01
CA PHE A 25 23.70 -21.97 -19.05
C PHE A 25 24.05 -20.96 -17.95
N VAL A 26 23.16 -20.02 -17.75
CA VAL A 26 23.23 -19.09 -16.61
C VAL A 26 22.25 -19.62 -15.57
N PRO A 27 22.70 -19.91 -14.34
CA PRO A 27 21.80 -20.33 -13.27
C PRO A 27 20.71 -19.30 -13.04
N VAL A 28 19.47 -19.75 -12.92
CA VAL A 28 18.34 -18.90 -12.57
C VAL A 28 18.45 -18.57 -11.08
N VAL A 29 18.52 -17.29 -10.78
CA VAL A 29 18.45 -16.81 -9.39
C VAL A 29 16.99 -16.49 -9.09
N PRO A 30 16.44 -16.97 -7.95
CA PRO A 30 15.07 -16.63 -7.58
C PRO A 30 14.83 -15.13 -7.58
N ALA A 31 13.70 -14.72 -8.15
CA ALA A 31 13.31 -13.32 -8.18
C ALA A 31 13.01 -12.81 -6.76
N TRP A 32 13.28 -11.54 -6.51
CA TRP A 32 12.86 -10.88 -5.28
C TRP A 32 11.54 -10.19 -5.53
N VAL A 33 10.50 -10.64 -4.85
CA VAL A 33 9.14 -10.13 -4.98
C VAL A 33 8.80 -9.26 -3.78
N PHE A 34 8.29 -8.08 -4.02
CA PHE A 34 7.91 -7.12 -2.98
C PHE A 34 6.42 -6.85 -3.07
N VAL A 35 5.70 -7.22 -2.02
CA VAL A 35 4.29 -6.93 -1.83
C VAL A 35 4.16 -5.69 -0.95
N LYS A 36 3.35 -4.72 -1.35
CA LYS A 36 3.10 -3.49 -0.57
C LYS A 36 1.85 -3.58 0.29
N ALA A 37 0.94 -4.51 -0.05
CA ALA A 37 -0.31 -4.68 0.66
C ALA A 37 -0.08 -5.22 2.08
N GLU A 38 -0.91 -4.82 3.00
CA GLU A 38 -0.95 -5.41 4.34
C GLU A 38 -1.40 -6.88 4.24
N PRO A 39 -0.80 -7.77 5.03
CA PRO A 39 -1.20 -9.16 5.05
C PRO A 39 -2.60 -9.32 5.65
N VAL A 40 -3.39 -10.21 5.06
CA VAL A 40 -4.70 -10.63 5.58
C VAL A 40 -4.66 -12.13 5.92
N PRO A 41 -5.41 -12.60 6.92
CA PRO A 41 -5.44 -14.02 7.25
C PRO A 41 -5.94 -14.87 6.08
N LEU A 42 -5.49 -16.11 6.02
CA LEU A 42 -6.11 -17.14 5.18
C LEU A 42 -7.55 -17.42 5.67
N PRO A 43 -8.42 -18.08 4.86
CA PRO A 43 -9.79 -18.40 5.27
C PRO A 43 -9.88 -19.03 6.65
N ASN A 44 -8.96 -19.91 6.98
CA ASN A 44 -8.71 -20.32 8.35
C ASN A 44 -7.45 -19.59 8.86
N PRO A 45 -7.57 -18.68 9.83
CA PRO A 45 -6.45 -17.90 10.35
C PRO A 45 -5.31 -18.76 10.95
N LEU A 46 -5.62 -19.96 11.37
CA LEU A 46 -4.62 -20.91 11.89
C LEU A 46 -3.64 -21.38 10.81
N MET A 47 -4.00 -21.24 9.53
CA MET A 47 -3.13 -21.63 8.41
C MET A 47 -2.11 -20.57 7.99
N GLY A 48 -2.16 -19.38 8.57
CA GLY A 48 -1.28 -18.27 8.25
C GLY A 48 -1.97 -17.12 7.56
N TYR A 49 -1.24 -16.40 6.70
CA TYR A 49 -1.73 -15.18 6.07
C TYR A 49 -1.25 -15.04 4.63
N MET A 50 -1.87 -14.12 3.90
CA MET A 50 -1.55 -13.80 2.51
C MET A 50 -1.57 -12.30 2.29
N ALA A 51 -0.85 -11.84 1.26
CA ALA A 51 -0.89 -10.47 0.77
C ALA A 51 -0.88 -10.46 -0.76
N SER A 52 -1.56 -9.53 -1.38
CA SER A 52 -1.55 -9.39 -2.84
C SER A 52 -1.71 -7.94 -3.26
N GLY A 53 -1.25 -7.61 -4.45
CA GLY A 53 -1.41 -6.25 -4.97
C GLY A 53 -0.98 -6.10 -6.41
N ALA A 54 -1.59 -5.12 -7.10
CA ALA A 54 -1.25 -4.73 -8.46
C ALA A 54 -0.03 -3.79 -8.53
N ASP A 55 0.44 -3.30 -7.39
CA ASP A 55 1.57 -2.36 -7.24
C ASP A 55 2.84 -3.03 -6.73
N GLY A 56 2.93 -4.34 -6.87
CA GLY A 56 4.11 -5.10 -6.48
C GLY A 56 5.31 -4.81 -7.36
N HIS A 57 6.48 -5.20 -6.87
CA HIS A 57 7.73 -5.06 -7.60
C HIS A 57 8.45 -6.40 -7.61
N VAL A 58 8.98 -6.75 -8.77
CA VAL A 58 9.81 -7.94 -8.95
C VAL A 58 11.20 -7.51 -9.40
N PHE A 59 12.20 -7.88 -8.62
CA PHE A 59 13.60 -7.69 -8.98
C PHE A 59 14.18 -9.01 -9.44
N GLN A 60 14.54 -9.06 -10.71
CA GLN A 60 15.23 -10.20 -11.32
C GLN A 60 16.70 -9.89 -11.46
N GLN A 61 17.56 -10.88 -11.21
CA GLN A 61 18.99 -10.73 -11.30
C GLN A 61 19.65 -11.91 -12.03
N SER A 62 20.79 -11.63 -12.64
CA SER A 62 21.64 -12.63 -13.27
C SER A 62 23.07 -12.48 -12.76
N LEU A 63 23.62 -13.57 -12.26
CA LEU A 63 24.96 -13.66 -11.71
C LEU A 63 25.97 -14.26 -12.72
N GLY A 64 25.55 -14.50 -13.95
CA GLY A 64 26.39 -15.13 -14.96
C GLY A 64 26.60 -16.64 -14.73
N GLU A 65 27.30 -17.29 -15.66
CA GLU A 65 27.48 -18.74 -15.72
C GLU A 65 28.19 -19.30 -14.47
N GLY A 66 29.18 -18.57 -13.95
CA GLY A 66 29.94 -19.00 -12.76
C GLY A 66 29.37 -18.53 -11.42
N GLY A 67 28.25 -17.78 -11.42
CA GLY A 67 27.70 -17.18 -10.20
C GLY A 67 28.50 -16.00 -9.63
N HIS A 68 29.58 -15.57 -10.31
CA HIS A 68 30.47 -14.50 -9.87
C HIS A 68 30.17 -13.16 -10.56
N GLY A 69 29.04 -13.05 -11.27
CA GLY A 69 28.65 -11.86 -12.01
C GLY A 69 29.29 -11.81 -13.40
N TYR A 70 29.36 -10.60 -13.94
CA TYR A 70 29.86 -10.31 -15.27
C TYR A 70 31.08 -9.38 -15.21
N ALA A 71 31.98 -9.57 -16.17
CA ALA A 71 32.96 -8.55 -16.53
C ALA A 71 32.32 -7.65 -17.59
N LEU A 72 32.23 -6.35 -17.35
CA LEU A 72 31.63 -5.36 -18.22
C LEU A 72 32.67 -4.34 -18.69
N CYS A 73 32.78 -4.14 -19.99
CA CYS A 73 33.54 -3.05 -20.56
C CYS A 73 32.73 -1.75 -20.56
N LEU A 74 33.19 -0.75 -19.80
CA LEU A 74 32.48 0.54 -19.70
C LEU A 74 32.58 1.39 -20.99
N SER A 75 33.49 1.03 -21.90
CA SER A 75 33.68 1.76 -23.16
C SER A 75 32.72 1.31 -24.26
N CYS A 76 32.48 -0.01 -24.41
CA CYS A 76 31.67 -0.55 -25.51
C CYS A 76 30.43 -1.32 -25.05
N GLY A 77 30.25 -1.55 -23.74
CA GLY A 77 29.11 -2.27 -23.17
C GLY A 77 29.16 -3.80 -23.33
N ARG A 78 30.29 -4.37 -23.86
CA ARG A 78 30.43 -5.83 -23.93
C ARG A 78 30.47 -6.42 -22.53
N ALA A 79 29.69 -7.45 -22.28
CA ALA A 79 29.63 -8.19 -21.02
C ALA A 79 29.85 -9.68 -21.26
N GLU A 80 30.62 -10.33 -20.38
CA GLU A 80 30.84 -11.77 -20.37
C GLU A 80 30.76 -12.30 -18.93
N SER A 81 30.25 -13.52 -18.75
CA SER A 81 30.17 -14.13 -17.43
C SER A 81 31.55 -14.38 -16.82
N MET A 82 31.74 -14.03 -15.56
CA MET A 82 32.93 -14.39 -14.81
C MET A 82 32.80 -15.80 -14.26
N LEU A 83 33.83 -16.61 -14.48
CA LEU A 83 33.90 -18.02 -14.01
C LEU A 83 34.53 -18.14 -12.63
N ASN A 84 35.21 -17.10 -12.15
CA ASN A 84 35.76 -16.97 -10.81
C ASN A 84 35.71 -15.50 -10.35
N GLU A 85 36.03 -15.24 -9.08
CA GLU A 85 35.94 -13.90 -8.50
C GLU A 85 37.01 -12.91 -9.00
N ASN A 86 38.14 -13.37 -9.48
CA ASN A 86 39.32 -12.53 -9.67
C ASN A 86 39.63 -12.20 -11.14
N ASP A 87 39.37 -13.16 -12.02
CA ASP A 87 39.87 -13.06 -13.40
C ASP A 87 38.72 -12.81 -14.38
N ALA A 88 38.86 -11.74 -15.15
CA ALA A 88 37.97 -11.52 -16.28
C ALA A 88 38.18 -12.63 -17.33
N PRO A 89 37.12 -13.04 -18.06
CA PRO A 89 37.24 -14.01 -19.13
C PRO A 89 38.27 -13.57 -20.17
N LYS A 90 39.08 -14.51 -20.69
CA LYS A 90 40.07 -14.23 -21.72
C LYS A 90 39.51 -13.52 -22.96
N SER A 91 38.25 -13.76 -23.29
CA SER A 91 37.51 -13.07 -24.35
C SER A 91 37.35 -11.56 -24.12
N MET A 92 37.58 -11.08 -22.89
CA MET A 92 37.49 -9.66 -22.52
C MET A 92 38.87 -8.95 -22.55
N GLU A 93 39.97 -9.68 -22.61
CA GLU A 93 41.32 -9.09 -22.62
C GLU A 93 41.59 -8.26 -23.90
N ALA A 94 41.14 -8.75 -25.06
CA ALA A 94 41.30 -8.07 -26.35
C ALA A 94 40.00 -8.26 -27.17
N HIS A 95 38.94 -7.55 -26.79
CA HIS A 95 37.63 -7.69 -27.39
C HIS A 95 37.32 -6.59 -28.42
N TYR A 96 36.35 -6.88 -29.28
CA TYR A 96 35.79 -5.93 -30.23
C TYR A 96 34.45 -5.39 -29.71
N PRO A 97 34.11 -4.11 -30.03
CA PRO A 97 32.79 -3.59 -29.72
C PRO A 97 31.68 -4.47 -30.33
N PRO A 98 30.57 -4.74 -29.60
CA PRO A 98 29.44 -5.55 -30.12
C PRO A 98 28.79 -4.95 -31.37
N ARG A 99 28.75 -3.62 -31.46
CA ARG A 99 28.30 -2.86 -32.64
C ARG A 99 29.37 -1.86 -33.04
N PRO A 100 30.34 -2.27 -33.89
CA PRO A 100 31.40 -1.36 -34.29
C PRO A 100 30.87 -0.25 -35.20
N GLY A 101 31.05 1.00 -34.76
CA GLY A 101 30.82 2.19 -35.59
C GLY A 101 31.99 2.45 -36.56
N LYS A 102 31.94 3.59 -37.28
CA LYS A 102 33.02 3.99 -38.16
C LYS A 102 34.35 4.21 -37.43
N ALA A 103 34.30 4.73 -36.19
CA ALA A 103 35.46 4.96 -35.34
C ALA A 103 36.13 3.67 -34.85
N ASP A 104 35.41 2.55 -34.86
CA ASP A 104 35.89 1.24 -34.42
C ASP A 104 36.49 0.41 -35.56
N ARG A 105 36.77 1.05 -36.68
CA ARG A 105 37.36 0.43 -37.88
C ARG A 105 38.59 1.18 -38.37
N ASP A 106 39.55 0.45 -38.88
CA ASP A 106 40.72 1.04 -39.53
C ASP A 106 40.42 1.58 -40.95
N SER A 107 41.43 2.15 -41.58
CA SER A 107 41.31 2.66 -42.94
C SER A 107 40.98 1.59 -44.00
N GLN A 108 41.19 0.32 -43.68
CA GLN A 108 40.87 -0.86 -44.51
C GLN A 108 39.54 -1.53 -44.10
N ASN A 109 38.78 -0.87 -43.24
CA ASN A 109 37.48 -1.35 -42.73
C ASN A 109 37.54 -2.59 -41.81
N HIS A 110 38.70 -2.93 -41.25
CA HIS A 110 38.83 -3.97 -40.23
C HIS A 110 38.41 -3.46 -38.88
N ARG A 111 37.84 -4.35 -38.06
CA ARG A 111 37.45 -4.03 -36.68
C ARG A 111 38.65 -3.75 -35.81
N LEU A 112 38.62 -2.68 -35.05
CA LEU A 112 39.63 -2.34 -34.06
C LEU A 112 39.30 -2.95 -32.69
N ILE A 113 40.34 -3.32 -31.95
CA ILE A 113 40.19 -3.75 -30.55
C ILE A 113 39.68 -2.58 -29.73
N CYS A 114 38.72 -2.85 -28.82
CA CYS A 114 38.16 -1.83 -27.96
C CYS A 114 39.23 -1.21 -27.05
N PRO A 115 39.40 0.11 -27.02
CA PRO A 115 40.36 0.77 -26.14
C PRO A 115 40.04 0.58 -24.64
N GLY A 116 38.82 0.18 -24.29
CA GLY A 116 38.41 -0.08 -22.93
C GLY A 116 38.73 -1.49 -22.41
N SER A 117 39.49 -2.30 -23.15
CA SER A 117 39.83 -3.67 -22.75
C SER A 117 40.63 -3.75 -21.44
N THR A 118 41.29 -2.67 -21.01
CA THR A 118 42.02 -2.55 -19.74
C THR A 118 41.19 -1.97 -18.60
N ALA A 119 39.99 -1.44 -18.90
CA ALA A 119 39.09 -0.78 -17.94
C ALA A 119 37.78 -1.58 -17.79
N LEU A 120 37.88 -2.79 -17.27
CA LEU A 120 36.75 -3.68 -17.04
C LEU A 120 36.23 -3.52 -15.63
N MET A 121 34.92 -3.36 -15.52
CA MET A 121 34.19 -3.53 -14.25
C MET A 121 33.93 -5.01 -14.03
N LYS A 122 34.40 -5.57 -12.92
CA LYS A 122 34.26 -7.00 -12.60
C LYS A 122 33.17 -7.23 -11.55
N ASN A 123 32.71 -8.46 -11.45
CA ASN A 123 31.70 -8.92 -10.46
C ASN A 123 30.41 -8.08 -10.50
N VAL A 124 29.98 -7.75 -11.71
CA VAL A 124 28.76 -6.97 -11.93
C VAL A 124 27.55 -7.91 -12.00
N THR A 125 26.58 -7.69 -11.15
CA THR A 125 25.28 -8.35 -11.26
C THR A 125 24.40 -7.56 -12.23
N LEU A 126 23.80 -8.24 -13.20
CA LEU A 126 22.77 -7.62 -14.03
C LEU A 126 21.42 -7.79 -13.34
N GLY A 127 20.68 -6.71 -13.24
CA GLY A 127 19.37 -6.73 -12.56
C GLY A 127 18.35 -5.85 -13.27
N ALA A 128 17.08 -6.22 -13.15
CA ALA A 128 15.95 -5.45 -13.64
C ALA A 128 14.85 -5.42 -12.58
N LEU A 129 14.28 -4.24 -12.37
CA LEU A 129 13.12 -4.04 -11.53
C LEU A 129 11.90 -3.82 -12.43
N ALA A 130 10.88 -4.64 -12.25
CA ALA A 130 9.60 -4.50 -12.93
C ALA A 130 8.48 -4.29 -11.91
N ARG A 131 7.51 -3.44 -12.23
CA ARG A 131 6.24 -3.35 -11.50
C ARG A 131 5.28 -4.36 -12.11
N THR A 132 4.62 -5.14 -11.27
CA THR A 132 3.67 -6.16 -11.73
C THR A 132 2.73 -6.59 -10.60
N ASP A 133 1.73 -7.39 -10.93
CA ASP A 133 0.87 -8.04 -9.95
C ASP A 133 1.63 -9.10 -9.16
N VAL A 134 1.41 -9.15 -7.85
CA VAL A 134 2.11 -10.04 -6.94
C VAL A 134 1.15 -10.65 -5.92
N PHE A 135 1.51 -11.86 -5.48
CA PHE A 135 0.85 -12.57 -4.38
C PHE A 135 1.93 -13.19 -3.48
N GLU A 136 1.74 -13.08 -2.18
CA GLU A 136 2.60 -13.69 -1.16
C GLU A 136 1.74 -14.46 -0.17
N MET A 137 2.22 -15.63 0.24
CA MET A 137 1.55 -16.46 1.24
C MET A 137 2.57 -17.02 2.22
N VAL A 138 2.27 -16.88 3.51
CA VAL A 138 3.01 -17.50 4.60
C VAL A 138 2.13 -18.58 5.21
N LEU A 139 2.52 -19.83 5.01
CA LEU A 139 1.80 -20.97 5.53
C LEU A 139 2.27 -21.34 6.93
N ARG A 140 1.30 -21.71 7.76
CA ARG A 140 1.47 -22.19 9.12
C ARG A 140 0.70 -23.50 9.28
N LYS A 141 1.27 -24.47 9.99
CA LYS A 141 0.57 -25.71 10.33
C LYS A 141 -0.48 -25.44 11.41
N PRO A 142 -1.78 -25.70 11.16
CA PRO A 142 -2.84 -25.41 12.13
C PRO A 142 -2.69 -26.18 13.45
N GLN A 143 -2.11 -27.39 13.40
CA GLN A 143 -2.04 -28.29 14.55
C GLN A 143 -1.04 -27.84 15.62
N ASN A 144 0.07 -27.23 15.22
CA ASN A 144 1.17 -26.89 16.14
C ASN A 144 1.71 -25.46 15.99
N GLY A 145 1.21 -24.72 15.01
CA GLY A 145 1.63 -23.34 14.76
C GLY A 145 2.99 -23.21 14.07
N GLU A 146 3.55 -24.28 13.52
CA GLU A 146 4.86 -24.31 12.88
C GLU A 146 4.80 -23.67 11.49
N TYR A 147 5.75 -22.77 11.18
CA TYR A 147 5.96 -22.18 9.87
C TYR A 147 7.05 -22.90 9.09
N LEU A 148 7.15 -22.60 7.80
CA LEU A 148 8.25 -23.09 6.95
C LEU A 148 9.57 -22.44 7.38
N PRO A 149 10.56 -23.23 7.86
CA PRO A 149 11.83 -22.68 8.33
C PRO A 149 12.70 -22.21 7.15
N ASP A 150 13.38 -21.07 7.33
CA ASP A 150 14.26 -20.48 6.32
C ASP A 150 15.72 -20.98 6.40
N ASN A 151 16.07 -21.62 7.51
CA ASN A 151 17.43 -22.04 7.84
C ASN A 151 17.74 -23.50 7.53
N THR A 152 16.78 -24.24 6.94
CA THR A 152 16.95 -25.65 6.58
C THR A 152 16.81 -25.87 5.07
N GLU A 153 17.57 -26.82 4.53
CA GLU A 153 17.45 -27.22 3.12
C GLU A 153 16.08 -27.86 2.84
N GLU A 154 15.58 -28.67 3.76
CA GLU A 154 14.26 -29.28 3.67
C GLU A 154 13.15 -28.22 3.60
N GLY A 155 13.21 -27.18 4.45
CA GLY A 155 12.26 -26.05 4.42
C GLY A 155 12.25 -25.35 3.06
N ARG A 156 13.41 -25.16 2.45
CA ARG A 156 13.53 -24.56 1.11
C ARG A 156 12.95 -25.43 0.01
N ILE A 157 13.22 -26.74 0.05
CA ILE A 157 12.65 -27.71 -0.89
C ILE A 157 11.12 -27.72 -0.78
N VAL A 158 10.58 -27.79 0.43
CA VAL A 158 9.14 -27.75 0.66
C VAL A 158 8.55 -26.44 0.14
N ALA A 159 9.12 -25.29 0.51
CA ALA A 159 8.62 -23.98 0.09
C ALA A 159 8.65 -23.82 -1.44
N MET A 160 9.74 -24.23 -2.11
CA MET A 160 9.86 -24.17 -3.56
C MET A 160 8.84 -25.10 -4.24
N THR A 161 8.66 -26.29 -3.72
CA THR A 161 7.65 -27.24 -4.21
C THR A 161 6.23 -26.68 -4.10
N LEU A 162 5.91 -26.06 -2.95
CA LEU A 162 4.63 -25.38 -2.74
C LEU A 162 4.44 -24.20 -3.68
N ALA A 163 5.49 -23.40 -3.94
CA ALA A 163 5.44 -22.29 -4.87
C ALA A 163 5.08 -22.72 -6.29
N VAL A 164 5.73 -23.78 -6.77
CA VAL A 164 5.47 -24.36 -8.09
C VAL A 164 4.06 -24.97 -8.17
N ALA A 165 3.65 -25.73 -7.16
CA ALA A 165 2.31 -26.34 -7.12
C ALA A 165 1.21 -25.27 -7.05
N LEU A 166 1.42 -24.21 -6.26
CA LEU A 166 0.50 -23.07 -6.15
C LEU A 166 0.38 -22.32 -7.47
N ARG A 167 1.49 -22.09 -8.18
CA ARG A 167 1.52 -21.46 -9.50
C ARG A 167 0.66 -22.24 -10.49
N GLN A 168 0.83 -23.55 -10.55
CA GLN A 168 0.08 -24.40 -11.47
C GLN A 168 -1.40 -24.46 -11.08
N ALA A 169 -1.72 -24.50 -9.78
CA ALA A 169 -3.09 -24.48 -9.31
C ALA A 169 -3.79 -23.16 -9.67
N LEU A 170 -3.14 -22.00 -9.46
CA LEU A 170 -3.69 -20.71 -9.87
C LEU A 170 -3.90 -20.64 -11.38
N ALA A 171 -2.92 -21.06 -12.18
CA ALA A 171 -3.05 -21.11 -13.64
C ALA A 171 -4.22 -21.98 -14.08
N GLY A 172 -4.41 -23.14 -13.45
CA GLY A 172 -5.53 -24.03 -13.72
C GLY A 172 -6.89 -23.41 -13.37
N VAL A 173 -7.00 -22.70 -12.26
CA VAL A 173 -8.22 -22.00 -11.83
C VAL A 173 -8.57 -20.87 -12.80
N LEU A 174 -7.57 -20.11 -13.26
CA LEU A 174 -7.76 -18.98 -14.17
C LEU A 174 -7.87 -19.40 -15.65
N GLY A 175 -7.57 -20.66 -15.98
CA GLY A 175 -7.57 -21.16 -17.36
C GLY A 175 -6.47 -20.55 -18.22
N ILE A 176 -5.33 -20.18 -17.62
CA ILE A 176 -4.17 -19.60 -18.31
C ILE A 176 -2.99 -20.59 -18.34
N SER A 177 -1.96 -20.25 -19.12
CA SER A 177 -0.69 -20.98 -19.07
C SER A 177 0.05 -20.69 -17.76
N ALA A 178 0.62 -21.72 -17.11
CA ALA A 178 1.48 -21.52 -15.95
C ALA A 178 2.70 -20.63 -16.27
N ALA A 179 3.11 -20.55 -17.54
CA ALA A 179 4.20 -19.67 -18.00
C ALA A 179 3.91 -18.18 -17.86
N GLU A 180 2.63 -17.77 -17.70
CA GLU A 180 2.24 -16.38 -17.45
C GLU A 180 2.57 -15.94 -16.01
N LEU A 181 2.81 -16.92 -15.11
CA LEU A 181 3.11 -16.69 -13.71
C LEU A 181 4.55 -17.08 -13.37
N GLY A 182 5.25 -16.20 -12.71
CA GLY A 182 6.51 -16.49 -12.05
C GLY A 182 6.29 -16.91 -10.60
N TYR A 183 7.29 -17.54 -10.01
CA TYR A 183 7.29 -17.99 -8.61
C TYR A 183 8.60 -17.64 -7.93
N SER A 184 8.54 -17.51 -6.62
CA SER A 184 9.71 -17.27 -5.78
C SER A 184 9.46 -17.75 -4.36
N VAL A 185 10.53 -17.93 -3.62
CA VAL A 185 10.51 -18.20 -2.18
C VAL A 185 11.44 -17.23 -1.50
N ARG A 186 10.99 -16.59 -0.42
CA ARG A 186 11.74 -15.57 0.28
C ARG A 186 11.62 -15.69 1.79
N PRO A 187 12.71 -15.48 2.55
CA PRO A 187 12.61 -15.27 3.99
C PRO A 187 11.83 -14.00 4.29
N VAL A 188 10.87 -14.08 5.19
CA VAL A 188 10.14 -12.95 5.77
C VAL A 188 10.28 -12.99 7.29
N ARG A 189 10.30 -11.84 7.93
CA ARG A 189 10.39 -11.74 9.38
C ARG A 189 9.01 -11.49 9.96
N LEU A 190 8.58 -12.34 10.86
CA LEU A 190 7.34 -12.17 11.62
C LEU A 190 7.51 -11.11 12.71
N GLU A 191 6.41 -10.65 13.29
CA GLU A 191 6.40 -9.64 14.37
C GLU A 191 7.17 -10.08 15.62
N ASP A 192 7.16 -11.37 15.93
CA ASP A 192 7.93 -11.97 17.04
C ASP A 192 9.43 -12.09 16.76
N GLY A 193 9.88 -11.67 15.56
CA GLY A 193 11.27 -11.71 15.12
C GLY A 193 11.69 -13.03 14.48
N GLN A 194 10.82 -14.06 14.43
CA GLN A 194 11.11 -15.31 13.73
C GLN A 194 11.25 -15.07 12.23
N SER A 195 12.22 -15.72 11.59
CA SER A 195 12.37 -15.73 10.12
C SER A 195 11.78 -17.01 9.56
N VAL A 196 10.90 -16.88 8.57
CA VAL A 196 10.15 -17.97 7.95
C VAL A 196 10.12 -17.82 6.44
N LEU A 197 9.82 -18.88 5.69
CA LEU A 197 9.71 -18.79 4.23
C LEU A 197 8.30 -18.43 3.80
N ALA A 198 8.21 -17.41 2.96
CA ALA A 198 7.02 -17.05 2.20
C ALA A 198 7.09 -17.62 0.78
N VAL A 199 5.96 -18.11 0.30
CA VAL A 199 5.73 -18.55 -1.08
C VAL A 199 5.17 -17.37 -1.85
N GLN A 200 5.75 -17.06 -3.01
CA GLN A 200 5.38 -15.87 -3.78
C GLN A 200 5.08 -16.22 -5.24
N LEU A 201 4.07 -15.58 -5.80
CA LEU A 201 3.74 -15.61 -7.22
C LEU A 201 3.73 -14.18 -7.78
N TYR A 202 4.01 -14.05 -9.07
CA TYR A 202 3.95 -12.75 -9.75
C TYR A 202 3.62 -12.94 -11.24
N ASP A 203 3.02 -11.91 -11.83
CA ASP A 203 2.79 -11.90 -13.27
C ASP A 203 4.10 -11.64 -14.01
N VAL A 204 4.41 -12.46 -15.00
CA VAL A 204 5.64 -12.34 -15.79
C VAL A 204 5.63 -11.08 -16.64
N ILE A 205 4.45 -10.64 -17.08
CA ILE A 205 4.30 -9.43 -17.88
C ILE A 205 4.51 -8.18 -17.02
N SER A 206 5.33 -7.26 -17.52
CA SER A 206 5.53 -5.95 -16.87
C SER A 206 4.23 -5.14 -16.91
N GLY A 207 3.85 -4.59 -15.77
CA GLY A 207 2.57 -3.89 -15.57
C GLY A 207 1.47 -4.78 -15.02
N GLY A 208 1.69 -6.10 -14.99
CA GLY A 208 0.72 -7.07 -14.50
C GLY A 208 -0.43 -7.35 -15.48
N ALA A 209 -1.11 -8.47 -15.27
CA ALA A 209 -2.32 -8.88 -15.99
C ALA A 209 -3.47 -9.23 -15.02
N GLY A 210 -3.27 -9.01 -13.72
CA GLY A 210 -4.26 -9.29 -12.69
C GLY A 210 -4.28 -10.75 -12.21
N PHE A 211 -3.37 -11.60 -12.68
CA PHE A 211 -3.41 -13.02 -12.37
C PHE A 211 -2.98 -13.29 -10.92
N ALA A 212 -1.78 -12.87 -10.55
CA ALA A 212 -1.26 -13.10 -9.20
C ALA A 212 -2.09 -12.35 -8.15
N SER A 213 -2.49 -11.10 -8.42
CA SER A 213 -3.30 -10.30 -7.50
C SER A 213 -4.72 -10.83 -7.31
N SER A 214 -5.23 -11.67 -8.23
CA SER A 214 -6.53 -12.34 -8.09
C SER A 214 -6.51 -13.59 -7.20
N ALA A 215 -5.32 -14.10 -6.84
CA ALA A 215 -5.19 -15.34 -6.06
C ALA A 215 -6.03 -15.38 -4.78
N PRO A 216 -6.16 -14.31 -3.97
CA PRO A 216 -7.00 -14.33 -2.78
C PRO A 216 -8.46 -14.69 -3.05
N VAL A 217 -9.00 -14.27 -4.19
CA VAL A 217 -10.41 -14.56 -4.58
C VAL A 217 -10.64 -16.06 -4.80
N HIS A 218 -9.61 -16.77 -5.15
CA HIS A 218 -9.64 -18.19 -5.51
C HIS A 218 -8.89 -19.07 -4.52
N ILE A 219 -8.51 -18.55 -3.35
CA ILE A 219 -7.52 -19.16 -2.47
C ILE A 219 -7.89 -20.59 -2.06
N GLU A 220 -9.16 -20.87 -1.75
CA GLU A 220 -9.61 -22.22 -1.38
C GLU A 220 -9.42 -23.20 -2.55
N ALA A 221 -9.85 -22.82 -3.75
CA ALA A 221 -9.69 -23.65 -4.95
C ALA A 221 -8.21 -23.87 -5.32
N ILE A 222 -7.37 -22.84 -5.12
CA ILE A 222 -5.93 -22.90 -5.36
C ILE A 222 -5.26 -23.86 -4.38
N LEU A 223 -5.57 -23.78 -3.08
CA LEU A 223 -5.02 -24.66 -2.06
C LEU A 223 -5.45 -26.10 -2.28
N GLN A 224 -6.71 -26.35 -2.64
CA GLN A 224 -7.19 -27.68 -3.02
C GLN A 224 -6.48 -28.21 -4.29
N GLY A 225 -6.34 -27.34 -5.30
CA GLY A 225 -5.61 -27.63 -6.53
C GLY A 225 -4.14 -27.96 -6.27
N MET A 226 -3.49 -27.23 -5.38
CA MET A 226 -2.11 -27.47 -4.95
C MET A 226 -1.94 -28.88 -4.34
N VAL A 227 -2.80 -29.25 -3.40
CA VAL A 227 -2.76 -30.60 -2.79
C VAL A 227 -3.00 -31.68 -3.84
N LYS A 228 -3.97 -31.47 -4.74
CA LYS A 228 -4.24 -32.39 -5.85
C LYS A 228 -3.01 -32.58 -6.74
N GLN A 229 -2.30 -31.51 -7.07
CA GLN A 229 -1.10 -31.53 -7.90
C GLN A 229 0.05 -32.30 -7.20
N LEU A 230 0.23 -32.08 -5.92
CA LEU A 230 1.20 -32.81 -5.09
C LEU A 230 0.85 -34.29 -4.94
N GLY A 231 -0.42 -34.67 -5.06
CA GLY A 231 -0.92 -36.04 -5.01
C GLY A 231 -0.58 -36.88 -6.24
N CYS A 232 0.31 -36.48 -7.14
CA CYS A 232 0.73 -37.19 -8.34
C CYS A 232 1.16 -38.63 -8.00
N ARG A 233 0.72 -39.60 -8.83
CA ARG A 233 1.03 -41.04 -8.64
C ARG A 233 2.13 -41.53 -9.58
N HIS A 234 2.65 -40.67 -10.46
CA HIS A 234 3.57 -41.04 -11.54
C HIS A 234 5.04 -40.84 -11.18
N CYS A 235 5.35 -40.17 -10.07
CA CYS A 235 6.72 -39.88 -9.65
C CYS A 235 6.90 -39.94 -8.13
N GLU A 236 8.17 -40.00 -7.70
CA GLU A 236 8.53 -39.87 -6.29
C GLU A 236 8.65 -38.42 -5.85
N THR A 237 9.38 -37.60 -6.59
CA THR A 237 9.65 -36.17 -6.25
C THR A 237 8.95 -35.20 -7.17
N ALA A 238 9.23 -35.21 -8.46
CA ALA A 238 8.64 -34.32 -9.48
C ALA A 238 8.66 -34.97 -10.86
N CYS A 239 7.67 -34.67 -11.71
CA CYS A 239 7.63 -35.07 -13.12
C CYS A 239 6.81 -34.08 -13.94
N SER A 240 6.78 -34.28 -15.27
CA SER A 240 6.02 -33.45 -16.22
C SER A 240 4.50 -33.50 -16.04
N GLU A 241 3.98 -34.51 -15.33
CA GLU A 241 2.55 -34.62 -15.02
C GLU A 241 2.14 -33.80 -13.79
N CYS A 242 3.13 -33.32 -13.00
CA CYS A 242 2.84 -32.60 -11.77
C CYS A 242 3.56 -31.24 -11.66
N LEU A 243 4.87 -31.21 -11.47
CA LEU A 243 5.60 -29.99 -11.08
C LEU A 243 6.55 -29.46 -12.17
N LEU A 244 6.95 -30.32 -13.13
CA LEU A 244 7.96 -29.94 -14.11
C LEU A 244 7.34 -29.40 -15.39
N ASP A 245 7.78 -28.24 -15.79
CA ASP A 245 7.54 -27.64 -17.09
C ASP A 245 8.83 -27.01 -17.65
N SER A 246 8.72 -26.24 -18.71
CA SER A 246 9.88 -25.57 -19.35
C SER A 246 10.60 -24.59 -18.44
N GLN A 247 9.91 -24.02 -17.45
CA GLN A 247 10.47 -23.03 -16.52
C GLN A 247 11.01 -23.69 -15.24
N THR A 248 10.37 -24.76 -14.75
CA THR A 248 10.70 -25.41 -13.49
C THR A 248 11.74 -26.52 -13.58
N ARG A 249 12.06 -26.99 -14.80
CA ARG A 249 13.04 -28.05 -15.01
C ARG A 249 14.44 -27.77 -14.44
N HIS A 250 14.79 -26.50 -14.27
CA HIS A 250 16.07 -26.10 -13.71
C HIS A 250 16.09 -26.18 -12.17
N ASP A 251 14.91 -26.22 -11.55
CA ASP A 251 14.74 -26.32 -10.10
C ASP A 251 14.40 -27.77 -9.67
N HIS A 252 14.59 -28.75 -10.57
CA HIS A 252 14.23 -30.16 -10.31
C HIS A 252 14.75 -30.69 -8.98
N ASP A 253 15.99 -30.37 -8.64
CA ASP A 253 16.64 -30.82 -7.40
C ASP A 253 16.08 -30.13 -6.13
N LEU A 254 15.28 -29.07 -6.32
CA LEU A 254 14.58 -28.32 -5.26
C LEU A 254 13.10 -28.68 -5.16
N LEU A 255 12.64 -29.69 -5.91
CA LEU A 255 11.23 -30.07 -5.94
C LEU A 255 11.04 -31.49 -5.39
N ASP A 256 10.29 -31.59 -4.29
CA ASP A 256 9.89 -32.86 -3.69
C ASP A 256 8.44 -32.81 -3.19
N ARG A 257 7.52 -33.38 -4.01
CA ARG A 257 6.10 -33.42 -3.68
C ARG A 257 5.77 -34.22 -2.42
N LYS A 258 6.56 -35.29 -2.12
CA LYS A 258 6.35 -36.09 -0.92
C LYS A 258 6.75 -35.33 0.33
N ALA A 259 7.87 -34.62 0.30
CA ALA A 259 8.29 -33.77 1.41
C ALA A 259 7.25 -32.64 1.65
N ALA A 260 6.72 -32.04 0.58
CA ALA A 260 5.68 -31.03 0.70
C ALA A 260 4.38 -31.58 1.29
N LEU A 261 3.90 -32.75 0.84
CA LEU A 261 2.72 -33.40 1.42
C LEU A 261 2.94 -33.79 2.88
N ALA A 262 4.11 -34.33 3.22
CA ALA A 262 4.45 -34.69 4.58
C ALA A 262 4.47 -33.45 5.50
N TRP A 263 4.97 -32.33 5.00
CA TRP A 263 4.95 -31.08 5.75
C TRP A 263 3.52 -30.55 5.94
N LEU A 264 2.67 -30.56 4.90
CA LEU A 264 1.28 -30.14 4.98
C LEU A 264 0.47 -30.99 5.97
N GLY A 265 0.71 -32.30 5.98
CA GLY A 265 -0.02 -33.27 6.79
C GLY A 265 -1.35 -33.72 6.16
N ASP A 266 -1.89 -34.82 6.67
CA ASP A 266 -3.10 -35.45 6.12
C ASP A 266 -4.37 -34.59 6.32
N ASP A 267 -4.37 -33.78 7.38
CA ASP A 267 -5.52 -32.97 7.76
C ASP A 267 -5.55 -31.60 7.06
N PHE A 268 -4.55 -31.25 6.24
CA PHE A 268 -4.42 -29.92 5.63
C PHE A 268 -5.69 -29.49 4.89
N THR A 269 -6.29 -30.41 4.13
CA THR A 269 -7.52 -30.11 3.36
C THR A 269 -8.73 -29.77 4.21
N TYR A 270 -8.76 -30.25 5.46
CA TYR A 270 -9.82 -29.93 6.41
C TYR A 270 -9.79 -28.45 6.84
N TYR A 271 -8.60 -27.86 6.89
CA TYR A 271 -8.42 -26.48 7.34
C TYR A 271 -8.51 -25.43 6.22
N ILE A 272 -8.68 -25.82 4.95
CA ILE A 272 -8.67 -24.86 3.82
C ILE A 272 -9.83 -23.86 3.88
N GLY A 273 -11.00 -24.25 4.38
CA GLY A 273 -12.19 -23.41 4.46
C GLY A 273 -12.25 -22.55 5.73
N LEU A 274 -13.31 -21.75 5.83
CA LEU A 274 -13.64 -21.05 7.07
C LEU A 274 -13.89 -22.05 8.21
N PRO A 275 -13.34 -21.77 9.43
CA PRO A 275 -13.72 -22.51 10.62
C PRO A 275 -15.22 -22.35 10.89
N ASP A 276 -15.84 -23.38 11.46
CA ASP A 276 -17.29 -23.35 11.79
C ASP A 276 -17.66 -22.17 12.70
N GLU A 277 -16.75 -21.76 13.59
CA GLU A 277 -16.93 -20.63 14.49
C GLU A 277 -16.97 -19.26 13.76
N GLU A 278 -16.39 -19.18 12.56
CA GLU A 278 -16.34 -17.95 11.74
C GLU A 278 -17.46 -17.90 10.69
N THR A 279 -18.18 -18.98 10.50
CA THR A 279 -19.36 -19.01 9.62
C THR A 279 -20.58 -18.41 10.32
N PHE A 280 -21.58 -17.99 9.53
CA PHE A 280 -22.89 -17.57 10.03
C PHE A 280 -23.92 -18.70 9.97
N SER A 281 -23.45 -19.94 9.80
CA SER A 281 -24.28 -21.14 9.67
C SER A 281 -25.23 -21.13 8.46
N LEU A 282 -24.87 -20.38 7.43
CA LEU A 282 -25.61 -20.36 6.16
C LEU A 282 -24.86 -21.22 5.11
N PRO A 283 -25.59 -21.96 4.27
CA PRO A 283 -24.96 -22.98 3.38
C PRO A 283 -23.95 -22.44 2.36
N ASP A 284 -24.00 -21.16 2.08
CA ASP A 284 -23.18 -20.48 1.09
C ASP A 284 -22.21 -19.45 1.67
N ASP A 285 -21.98 -19.52 2.97
CA ASP A 285 -20.97 -18.69 3.62
C ASP A 285 -19.59 -18.99 3.05
N ARG A 286 -18.88 -17.92 2.66
CA ARG A 286 -17.54 -17.98 2.07
C ARG A 286 -16.66 -16.87 2.61
N TYR A 287 -15.41 -17.17 2.75
CA TYR A 287 -14.42 -16.13 2.96
C TYR A 287 -14.44 -15.13 1.81
N CYS A 288 -14.42 -13.83 2.15
CA CYS A 288 -14.38 -12.75 1.17
C CYS A 288 -12.99 -12.08 1.22
N PRO A 289 -12.05 -12.50 0.37
CA PRO A 289 -10.71 -11.95 0.37
C PRO A 289 -10.68 -10.54 -0.24
N GLY A 290 -9.75 -9.72 0.26
CA GLY A 290 -9.47 -8.41 -0.27
C GLY A 290 -10.36 -7.29 0.29
N ALA A 291 -10.19 -6.09 -0.26
CA ALA A 291 -10.90 -4.91 0.18
C ALA A 291 -12.42 -5.02 -0.08
N ILE A 292 -13.22 -4.60 0.88
CA ILE A 292 -14.69 -4.56 0.76
C ILE A 292 -15.11 -3.73 -0.46
N GLY A 293 -14.45 -2.59 -0.68
CA GLY A 293 -14.72 -1.71 -1.81
C GLY A 293 -14.53 -2.38 -3.17
N ASP A 294 -13.55 -3.26 -3.33
CA ASP A 294 -13.33 -4.00 -4.58
C ASP A 294 -14.40 -5.07 -4.80
N THR A 295 -14.85 -5.72 -3.73
CA THR A 295 -15.95 -6.68 -3.79
C THR A 295 -17.26 -5.99 -4.17
N ILE A 296 -17.55 -4.84 -3.58
CA ILE A 296 -18.72 -4.01 -3.92
C ILE A 296 -18.63 -3.55 -5.38
N ARG A 297 -17.49 -3.07 -5.83
CA ARG A 297 -17.31 -2.60 -7.23
C ARG A 297 -17.55 -3.72 -8.24
N ARG A 298 -17.05 -4.93 -7.95
CA ARG A 298 -17.33 -6.11 -8.80
C ARG A 298 -18.82 -6.40 -8.84
N ALA A 299 -19.50 -6.40 -7.70
CA ALA A 299 -20.92 -6.63 -7.61
C ALA A 299 -21.75 -5.57 -8.39
N ILE A 300 -21.35 -4.30 -8.35
CA ILE A 300 -21.97 -3.23 -9.14
C ILE A 300 -21.78 -3.50 -10.63
N ASN A 301 -20.59 -3.90 -11.06
CA ASN A 301 -20.31 -4.25 -12.46
C ASN A 301 -21.09 -5.51 -12.92
N GLU A 302 -21.47 -6.39 -12.01
CA GLU A 302 -22.34 -7.54 -12.25
C GLU A 302 -23.84 -7.19 -12.32
N GLY A 303 -24.21 -5.92 -12.12
CA GLY A 303 -25.57 -5.44 -12.25
C GLY A 303 -26.33 -5.32 -10.92
N ALA A 304 -25.64 -5.01 -9.84
CA ALA A 304 -26.28 -4.68 -8.57
C ALA A 304 -27.12 -3.40 -8.70
N GLU A 305 -28.32 -3.39 -8.09
CA GLU A 305 -29.27 -2.29 -8.14
C GLU A 305 -29.20 -1.40 -6.91
N LYS A 306 -28.81 -1.98 -5.75
CA LYS A 306 -28.76 -1.27 -4.48
C LYS A 306 -27.56 -1.68 -3.64
N LEU A 307 -26.95 -0.70 -3.00
CA LEU A 307 -25.88 -0.83 -2.04
C LEU A 307 -26.32 -0.27 -0.67
N THR A 308 -26.26 -1.09 0.36
CA THR A 308 -26.49 -0.67 1.75
C THR A 308 -25.21 -0.85 2.53
N LEU A 309 -24.69 0.21 3.14
CA LEU A 309 -23.46 0.21 3.91
C LEU A 309 -23.75 0.46 5.39
N TRP A 310 -23.27 -0.40 6.27
CA TRP A 310 -23.35 -0.21 7.71
C TRP A 310 -22.12 0.56 8.21
N MET A 311 -22.39 1.70 8.85
CA MET A 311 -21.41 2.49 9.53
C MET A 311 -21.07 1.80 10.85
N THR A 312 -19.93 1.11 10.91
CA THR A 312 -19.50 0.35 12.10
C THR A 312 -18.31 1.02 12.78
N GLY A 313 -17.98 0.54 13.98
CA GLY A 313 -16.91 1.13 14.80
C GLY A 313 -17.35 2.41 15.51
N ALA A 314 -16.40 3.09 16.13
CA ALA A 314 -16.67 4.34 16.83
C ALA A 314 -16.86 5.48 15.82
N PRO A 315 -17.90 6.32 15.96
CA PRO A 315 -18.17 7.40 15.02
C PRO A 315 -17.03 8.38 14.82
N ASN A 316 -16.20 8.63 15.82
CA ASN A 316 -15.02 9.49 15.73
C ASN A 316 -13.86 8.88 14.92
N GLU A 317 -13.93 7.59 14.60
CA GLU A 317 -12.95 6.92 13.75
C GLU A 317 -13.35 6.94 12.25
N TRP A 318 -14.57 7.35 11.93
CA TRP A 318 -15.03 7.40 10.55
C TRP A 318 -14.31 8.48 9.75
N ASP A 319 -13.77 8.11 8.59
CA ASP A 319 -13.21 9.04 7.62
C ASP A 319 -14.18 9.24 6.44
N LEU A 320 -15.23 10.00 6.67
CA LEU A 320 -16.26 10.30 5.66
C LEU A 320 -15.72 11.11 4.48
N TYR A 321 -14.53 11.72 4.64
CA TYR A 321 -13.83 12.48 3.61
C TYR A 321 -12.79 11.67 2.85
N ALA A 322 -12.58 10.40 3.21
CA ALA A 322 -11.73 9.54 2.43
C ALA A 322 -12.14 9.60 0.95
N ARG A 323 -11.25 10.14 0.12
CA ARG A 323 -11.52 10.42 -1.30
C ARG A 323 -12.05 9.19 -2.03
N GLN A 324 -11.50 8.02 -1.73
CA GLN A 324 -11.89 6.78 -2.38
C GLN A 324 -13.29 6.34 -1.95
N PHE A 325 -13.66 6.50 -0.69
CA PHE A 325 -15.01 6.24 -0.21
C PHE A 325 -16.03 7.18 -0.85
N ARG A 326 -15.79 8.50 -0.79
CA ARG A 326 -16.68 9.49 -1.42
C ARG A 326 -16.82 9.24 -2.92
N ALA A 327 -15.69 9.01 -3.61
CA ALA A 327 -15.72 8.72 -5.05
C ALA A 327 -16.46 7.41 -5.36
N ALA A 328 -16.32 6.38 -4.54
CA ALA A 328 -17.04 5.12 -4.71
C ALA A 328 -18.56 5.32 -4.56
N VAL A 329 -18.99 6.00 -3.49
CA VAL A 329 -20.42 6.31 -3.26
C VAL A 329 -20.98 7.21 -4.37
N GLN A 330 -20.24 8.25 -4.75
CA GLN A 330 -20.64 9.18 -5.80
C GLN A 330 -20.74 8.48 -7.18
N ASN A 331 -19.76 7.67 -7.55
CA ASN A 331 -19.78 6.92 -8.80
C ASN A 331 -20.94 5.93 -8.82
N SER A 332 -21.14 5.16 -7.76
CA SER A 332 -22.27 4.22 -7.64
C SER A 332 -23.60 4.93 -7.84
N ARG A 333 -23.79 6.09 -7.22
CA ARG A 333 -25.05 6.84 -7.27
C ARG A 333 -25.26 7.57 -8.59
N LEU A 334 -24.25 8.32 -9.08
CA LEU A 334 -24.41 9.23 -10.22
C LEU A 334 -24.06 8.59 -11.56
N LYS A 335 -23.09 7.69 -11.58
CA LYS A 335 -22.61 7.06 -12.81
C LYS A 335 -23.25 5.71 -13.07
N ASP A 336 -23.35 4.87 -12.04
CA ASP A 336 -23.85 3.51 -12.16
C ASP A 336 -25.35 3.40 -11.86
N ASN A 337 -25.97 4.49 -11.39
CA ASN A 337 -27.39 4.60 -11.02
C ASN A 337 -27.84 3.56 -9.97
N VAL A 338 -26.95 3.19 -9.06
CA VAL A 338 -27.21 2.28 -7.94
C VAL A 338 -27.82 3.06 -6.79
N GLU A 339 -28.87 2.56 -6.17
CA GLU A 339 -29.39 3.14 -4.92
C GLU A 339 -28.36 2.91 -3.80
N VAL A 340 -28.08 3.96 -3.00
CA VAL A 340 -27.15 3.87 -1.89
C VAL A 340 -27.81 4.27 -0.59
N ASP A 341 -27.78 3.37 0.39
CA ASP A 341 -28.20 3.61 1.77
C ASP A 341 -26.96 3.56 2.69
N LEU A 342 -26.85 4.52 3.61
CA LEU A 342 -25.92 4.48 4.73
C LEU A 342 -26.70 4.23 6.02
N VAL A 343 -26.37 3.13 6.69
CA VAL A 343 -27.01 2.76 7.97
C VAL A 343 -26.17 3.33 9.11
N ILE A 344 -26.76 4.28 9.83
CA ILE A 344 -26.13 5.01 10.93
C ILE A 344 -26.51 4.32 12.25
N PRO A 345 -25.55 4.01 13.13
CA PRO A 345 -25.86 3.48 14.46
C PRO A 345 -26.65 4.50 15.29
N THR A 346 -27.40 4.00 16.27
CA THR A 346 -28.13 4.85 17.20
C THR A 346 -27.17 5.63 18.11
N GLY A 347 -27.53 6.88 18.45
CA GLY A 347 -26.76 7.70 19.38
C GLY A 347 -25.67 8.56 18.75
N VAL A 348 -25.66 8.69 17.41
CA VAL A 348 -24.80 9.66 16.72
C VAL A 348 -25.43 11.04 16.82
N ASP A 349 -24.80 11.92 17.60
CA ASP A 349 -25.27 13.27 17.91
C ASP A 349 -24.21 14.37 17.71
N ASP A 350 -22.98 14.00 17.31
CA ASP A 350 -21.92 14.95 17.02
C ASP A 350 -22.31 15.86 15.84
N PRO A 351 -22.41 17.21 16.05
CA PRO A 351 -22.87 18.15 15.03
C PRO A 351 -21.98 18.17 13.79
N ASP A 352 -20.65 18.01 13.94
CA ASP A 352 -19.72 18.02 12.83
C ASP A 352 -19.91 16.75 11.98
N LEU A 353 -20.09 15.62 12.61
CA LEU A 353 -20.34 14.33 11.95
C LEU A 353 -21.70 14.32 11.23
N LEU A 354 -22.75 14.85 11.88
CA LEU A 354 -24.08 14.99 11.27
C LEU A 354 -24.05 15.91 10.05
N HIS A 355 -23.25 16.97 10.11
CA HIS A 355 -23.01 17.84 8.95
C HIS A 355 -22.32 17.08 7.81
N GLU A 356 -21.31 16.27 8.10
CA GLU A 356 -20.64 15.42 7.09
C GLU A 356 -21.61 14.45 6.42
N LEU A 357 -22.42 13.77 7.22
CA LEU A 357 -23.45 12.85 6.74
C LEU A 357 -24.48 13.57 5.84
N SER A 358 -24.81 14.83 6.16
CA SER A 358 -25.77 15.62 5.36
C SER A 358 -25.30 15.84 3.90
N GLN A 359 -24.00 15.86 3.66
CA GLN A 359 -23.47 16.02 2.30
C GLN A 359 -23.74 14.82 1.41
N PHE A 360 -23.81 13.61 1.98
CA PHE A 360 -24.19 12.42 1.22
C PHE A 360 -25.64 12.47 0.77
N THR A 361 -26.54 13.10 1.53
CA THR A 361 -27.95 13.28 1.10
C THR A 361 -28.07 14.16 -0.14
N ALA A 362 -27.18 15.15 -0.31
CA ALA A 362 -27.11 15.97 -1.51
C ALA A 362 -26.73 15.17 -2.77
N LEU A 363 -26.02 14.04 -2.61
CA LEU A 363 -25.72 13.09 -3.67
C LEU A 363 -26.86 12.10 -3.95
N GLY A 364 -27.99 12.20 -3.23
CA GLY A 364 -29.10 11.26 -3.33
C GLY A 364 -28.89 9.95 -2.55
N VAL A 365 -27.98 9.95 -1.60
CA VAL A 365 -27.79 8.84 -0.66
C VAL A 365 -28.83 8.95 0.44
N ARG A 366 -29.45 7.85 0.80
CA ARG A 366 -30.42 7.79 1.88
C ARG A 366 -29.72 7.41 3.18
N LEU A 367 -29.94 8.19 4.24
CA LEU A 367 -29.49 7.85 5.59
C LEU A 367 -30.55 7.02 6.28
N CYS A 368 -30.16 5.92 6.90
CA CYS A 368 -31.06 4.96 7.51
C CYS A 368 -30.55 4.56 8.90
N HIS A 369 -31.41 3.95 9.69
CA HIS A 369 -31.08 3.27 10.93
C HIS A 369 -31.86 1.95 11.05
N VAL A 370 -31.42 1.09 11.95
CA VAL A 370 -32.06 -0.19 12.25
C VAL A 370 -32.55 -0.13 13.70
N GLU A 371 -33.82 -0.46 13.92
CA GLU A 371 -34.41 -0.48 15.28
C GLU A 371 -34.05 -1.75 16.06
N GLN A 372 -33.80 -2.85 15.36
CA GLN A 372 -33.50 -4.14 15.99
C GLN A 372 -31.99 -4.34 16.07
N ASP A 373 -31.55 -4.82 17.21
CA ASP A 373 -30.15 -5.26 17.36
C ASP A 373 -29.93 -6.47 16.44
N LEU A 374 -29.14 -6.25 15.39
CA LEU A 374 -28.81 -7.32 14.45
C LEU A 374 -27.86 -8.29 15.13
N GLN A 375 -28.23 -9.55 15.22
CA GLN A 375 -27.35 -10.61 15.74
C GLN A 375 -26.11 -10.82 14.87
N LEU A 376 -26.13 -10.27 13.66
CA LEU A 376 -25.09 -10.42 12.65
C LEU A 376 -24.36 -9.10 12.42
N PRO A 377 -23.04 -9.04 12.52
CA PRO A 377 -22.28 -7.81 12.29
C PRO A 377 -22.13 -7.54 10.78
N ILE A 378 -23.23 -7.09 10.16
CA ILE A 378 -23.25 -6.74 8.74
C ILE A 378 -22.43 -5.48 8.51
N VAL A 379 -21.62 -5.48 7.47
CA VAL A 379 -20.84 -4.31 7.00
C VAL A 379 -21.38 -3.76 5.67
N ALA A 380 -21.91 -4.62 4.81
CA ALA A 380 -22.57 -4.21 3.57
C ALA A 380 -23.58 -5.23 3.09
N GLN A 381 -24.64 -4.75 2.41
CA GLN A 381 -25.50 -5.57 1.57
C GLN A 381 -25.53 -5.01 0.16
N VAL A 382 -25.40 -5.88 -0.83
CA VAL A 382 -25.52 -5.55 -2.24
C VAL A 382 -26.70 -6.33 -2.80
N THR A 383 -27.71 -5.60 -3.27
CA THR A 383 -28.97 -6.19 -3.77
C THR A 383 -28.96 -6.22 -5.28
N PHE A 384 -29.24 -7.38 -5.83
CA PHE A 384 -29.49 -7.64 -7.23
C PHE A 384 -30.99 -7.92 -7.43
N THR A 385 -31.45 -8.02 -8.66
CA THR A 385 -32.82 -8.36 -8.98
C THR A 385 -33.27 -9.72 -8.38
N ASP A 386 -32.37 -10.69 -8.29
CA ASP A 386 -32.63 -12.09 -7.94
C ASP A 386 -32.00 -12.55 -6.62
N ARG A 387 -31.06 -11.78 -6.05
CA ARG A 387 -30.30 -12.19 -4.86
C ARG A 387 -29.84 -10.99 -4.04
N VAL A 388 -29.45 -11.26 -2.81
CA VAL A 388 -28.77 -10.31 -1.92
C VAL A 388 -27.44 -10.90 -1.51
N MET A 389 -26.36 -10.16 -1.72
CA MET A 389 -25.04 -10.48 -1.19
C MET A 389 -24.83 -9.70 0.09
N THR A 390 -24.59 -10.40 1.19
CA THR A 390 -24.28 -9.79 2.49
C THR A 390 -22.82 -10.00 2.82
N LEU A 391 -22.15 -8.93 3.19
CA LEU A 391 -20.79 -8.93 3.73
C LEU A 391 -20.89 -8.67 5.23
N ALA A 392 -20.31 -9.54 6.03
CA ALA A 392 -20.31 -9.42 7.47
C ALA A 392 -18.92 -9.65 8.06
N SER A 393 -18.60 -8.98 9.17
CA SER A 393 -17.34 -9.14 9.88
C SER A 393 -17.58 -9.01 11.37
N ARG A 394 -16.88 -9.81 12.17
CA ARG A 394 -16.91 -9.70 13.63
C ARG A 394 -16.02 -8.59 14.16
N SER A 395 -15.30 -7.90 13.27
CA SER A 395 -14.50 -6.75 13.64
C SER A 395 -15.37 -5.64 14.24
N GLN A 396 -14.89 -5.05 15.32
CA GLN A 396 -15.45 -3.83 15.88
C GLN A 396 -14.74 -2.56 15.34
N GLN A 397 -13.84 -2.71 14.40
CA GLN A 397 -13.16 -1.58 13.79
C GLN A 397 -14.08 -0.82 12.83
N ALA A 398 -13.79 0.46 12.63
CA ALA A 398 -14.55 1.28 11.69
C ALA A 398 -14.44 0.71 10.27
N THR A 399 -15.57 0.43 9.63
CA THR A 399 -15.61 -0.03 8.24
C THR A 399 -15.56 1.09 7.23
N ILE A 400 -15.79 2.32 7.66
CA ILE A 400 -15.60 3.49 6.82
C ILE A 400 -14.29 4.15 7.18
N PRO A 401 -13.60 4.38 6.37
CA PRO A 401 -12.55 3.78 5.70
C PRO A 401 -11.35 4.61 5.62
N GLY A 402 -10.35 3.93 5.85
CA GLY A 402 -9.12 4.22 5.18
C GLY A 402 -9.25 4.07 3.65
N PRO A 403 -8.19 4.40 2.92
CA PRO A 403 -8.18 4.56 1.47
C PRO A 403 -8.62 3.34 0.65
N GLU A 404 -8.71 2.17 1.22
CA GLU A 404 -8.96 0.94 0.48
C GLU A 404 -10.17 0.14 0.97
N TRP A 405 -10.94 0.67 1.95
CA TRP A 405 -12.04 -0.05 2.59
C TRP A 405 -11.57 -1.39 3.17
N HIS A 406 -10.35 -1.41 3.72
CA HIS A 406 -9.82 -2.57 4.41
C HIS A 406 -10.43 -2.71 5.79
N LEU A 407 -10.81 -3.90 6.08
CA LEU A 407 -10.79 -4.43 7.43
C LEU A 407 -9.40 -5.04 7.62
N ASN A 408 -8.45 -4.27 8.15
CA ASN A 408 -7.11 -4.76 8.42
C ASN A 408 -7.20 -5.97 9.35
N ASP A 409 -6.55 -7.07 8.99
CA ASP A 409 -6.40 -8.30 9.77
C ASP A 409 -7.71 -9.04 10.15
N GLU A 410 -8.86 -8.67 9.57
CA GLU A 410 -10.15 -9.22 9.92
C GLU A 410 -10.73 -10.10 8.83
N LEU A 411 -11.39 -11.18 9.23
CA LEU A 411 -12.12 -12.03 8.33
C LEU A 411 -13.44 -11.37 7.92
N VAL A 412 -13.63 -11.23 6.62
CA VAL A 412 -14.92 -10.86 6.04
C VAL A 412 -15.56 -12.09 5.42
N VAL A 413 -16.80 -12.34 5.79
CA VAL A 413 -17.60 -13.46 5.27
C VAL A 413 -18.65 -12.92 4.33
N ARG A 414 -18.77 -13.56 3.17
CA ARG A 414 -19.82 -13.31 2.19
C ARG A 414 -20.88 -14.39 2.31
N SER A 415 -22.15 -14.01 2.35
CA SER A 415 -23.30 -14.91 2.26
C SER A 415 -24.29 -14.43 1.21
N LEU A 416 -24.86 -15.35 0.44
CA LEU A 416 -25.96 -15.09 -0.50
C LEU A 416 -27.32 -15.55 0.06
N GLY A 417 -27.33 -16.23 1.20
CA GLY A 417 -28.54 -16.74 1.85
C GLY A 417 -29.21 -15.79 2.83
N TYR A 418 -28.61 -14.62 3.08
CA TYR A 418 -29.15 -13.67 4.05
C TYR A 418 -30.19 -12.74 3.43
N LYS A 419 -31.27 -12.45 4.17
CA LYS A 419 -32.37 -11.58 3.69
C LYS A 419 -31.99 -10.11 3.82
N THR A 420 -32.60 -9.27 2.98
CA THR A 420 -32.52 -7.81 3.11
C THR A 420 -33.03 -7.37 4.48
N VAL A 421 -32.28 -6.49 5.13
CA VAL A 421 -32.63 -5.89 6.42
C VAL A 421 -33.62 -4.76 6.18
N GLU A 422 -34.69 -4.69 6.99
CA GLU A 422 -35.60 -3.56 6.97
C GLU A 422 -34.96 -2.33 7.62
N LEU A 423 -35.01 -1.20 6.92
CA LEU A 423 -34.38 0.04 7.32
C LEU A 423 -35.43 1.15 7.51
N ASN A 424 -35.25 1.93 8.56
CA ASN A 424 -36.00 3.16 8.80
C ASN A 424 -35.17 4.38 8.39
N GLU A 425 -35.82 5.48 8.05
CA GLU A 425 -35.18 6.72 7.68
C GLU A 425 -34.50 7.36 8.90
N PHE A 426 -33.25 7.76 8.75
CA PHE A 426 -32.50 8.55 9.75
C PHE A 426 -32.72 10.03 9.47
N ILE A 427 -33.41 10.71 10.36
CA ILE A 427 -33.78 12.13 10.20
C ILE A 427 -32.65 13.00 10.76
N LEU A 428 -31.98 13.75 9.87
CA LEU A 428 -30.98 14.73 10.25
C LEU A 428 -31.63 15.93 10.98
N PRO A 429 -31.00 16.43 12.06
CA PRO A 429 -31.44 17.68 12.69
C PRO A 429 -31.40 18.85 11.71
N ALA A 430 -32.39 19.74 11.78
CA ALA A 430 -32.49 20.91 10.86
C ALA A 430 -31.26 21.82 10.85
N LYS A 431 -30.49 21.87 11.94
CA LYS A 431 -29.22 22.62 12.00
C LYS A 431 -28.12 22.03 11.14
N ALA A 432 -28.09 20.71 10.93
CA ALA A 432 -27.10 20.04 10.10
C ALA A 432 -27.36 20.28 8.60
N THR A 433 -28.63 20.41 8.19
CA THR A 433 -29.03 20.65 6.80
C THR A 433 -28.81 22.10 6.34
N ASN A 434 -28.93 23.08 7.22
CA ASN A 434 -28.77 24.50 6.89
C ASN A 434 -27.29 24.93 6.65
N ALA A 435 -26.34 24.11 7.05
CA ALA A 435 -24.91 24.40 6.89
C ALA A 435 -24.37 24.05 5.50
N VAL A 436 -25.07 23.20 4.73
CA VAL A 436 -24.60 22.69 3.42
C VAL A 436 -24.43 23.81 2.37
N GLU A 437 -25.19 24.89 2.45
CA GLU A 437 -25.13 26.00 1.47
C GLU A 437 -23.86 26.88 1.60
N ARG A 438 -23.12 26.76 2.71
CA ARG A 438 -21.93 27.60 3.00
C ARG A 438 -20.60 26.86 2.82
N VAL A 439 -20.65 25.60 2.45
CA VAL A 439 -19.46 24.77 2.30
C VAL A 439 -18.92 24.85 0.88
N LYS A 440 -17.61 25.07 0.75
CA LYS A 440 -16.91 25.01 -0.55
C LYS A 440 -15.81 23.98 -0.51
N ASP A 441 -15.73 23.17 -1.57
CA ASP A 441 -14.61 22.28 -1.82
C ASP A 441 -13.60 22.96 -2.74
N ILE A 442 -12.37 23.10 -2.28
CA ILE A 442 -11.29 23.80 -2.99
C ILE A 442 -10.26 22.77 -3.45
N GLN A 443 -10.11 22.63 -4.75
CA GLN A 443 -9.11 21.75 -5.34
C GLN A 443 -7.72 22.37 -5.26
N ILE A 444 -6.79 21.64 -4.66
CA ILE A 444 -5.38 22.00 -4.60
C ILE A 444 -4.61 21.03 -5.49
N HIS A 445 -4.05 21.51 -6.60
CA HIS A 445 -3.24 20.70 -7.48
C HIS A 445 -1.76 21.09 -7.31
N LYS A 446 -1.15 21.74 -8.27
CA LYS A 446 0.27 22.14 -8.21
C LYS A 446 0.49 23.55 -7.65
N GLN A 447 -0.58 24.23 -7.22
CA GLN A 447 -0.52 25.63 -6.76
C GLN A 447 0.38 25.79 -5.52
N LEU A 448 0.51 24.73 -4.69
CA LEU A 448 1.37 24.75 -3.51
C LEU A 448 2.84 24.36 -3.80
N ASN A 449 3.16 23.95 -5.03
CA ASN A 449 4.54 23.65 -5.42
C ASN A 449 5.42 24.90 -5.38
N GLY A 450 6.67 24.74 -4.96
CA GLY A 450 7.64 25.82 -4.85
C GLY A 450 8.32 25.87 -3.48
N PRO A 451 8.99 27.00 -3.13
CA PRO A 451 9.75 27.12 -1.90
C PRO A 451 8.93 26.79 -0.64
N LEU A 452 9.44 25.93 0.22
CA LEU A 452 8.78 25.52 1.46
C LEU A 452 8.53 26.71 2.39
N SER A 453 9.44 27.69 2.42
CA SER A 453 9.29 28.92 3.20
C SER A 453 8.06 29.76 2.87
N GLN A 454 7.49 29.58 1.67
CA GLN A 454 6.29 30.27 1.18
C GLN A 454 5.07 29.34 1.07
N PHE A 455 5.15 28.12 1.54
CA PHE A 455 4.08 27.12 1.42
C PHE A 455 2.77 27.63 2.06
N GLY A 456 2.83 28.11 3.30
CA GLY A 456 1.66 28.61 4.01
C GLY A 456 1.04 29.84 3.33
N GLN A 457 1.86 30.74 2.77
CA GLN A 457 1.33 31.88 2.03
C GLN A 457 0.55 31.40 0.79
N ARG A 458 1.16 30.51 -0.01
CA ARG A 458 0.47 29.95 -1.18
C ARG A 458 -0.80 29.19 -0.82
N PHE A 459 -0.80 28.49 0.33
CA PHE A 459 -2.00 27.81 0.81
C PHE A 459 -3.15 28.78 1.05
N TRP A 460 -2.89 29.87 1.78
CA TRP A 460 -3.91 30.89 2.04
C TRP A 460 -4.32 31.63 0.77
N ASP A 461 -3.40 31.90 -0.15
CA ASP A 461 -3.71 32.55 -1.43
C ASP A 461 -4.65 31.68 -2.27
N VAL A 462 -4.42 30.36 -2.35
CA VAL A 462 -5.32 29.42 -3.05
C VAL A 462 -6.70 29.43 -2.39
N LEU A 463 -6.77 29.33 -1.07
CA LEU A 463 -8.03 29.32 -0.34
C LEU A 463 -8.82 30.62 -0.53
N PHE A 464 -8.15 31.76 -0.45
CA PHE A 464 -8.80 33.07 -0.58
C PHE A 464 -9.25 33.40 -2.02
N ASN A 465 -8.55 32.86 -3.03
CA ASN A 465 -8.97 33.02 -4.42
C ASN A 465 -10.32 32.34 -4.70
N ASP A 466 -10.59 31.25 -4.02
CA ASP A 466 -11.80 30.48 -4.23
C ASP A 466 -12.88 30.74 -3.17
N HIS A 467 -12.54 31.44 -2.07
CA HIS A 467 -13.45 31.69 -0.95
C HIS A 467 -13.35 33.12 -0.43
N GLU A 468 -14.10 34.04 -1.04
CA GLU A 468 -14.09 35.47 -0.71
C GLU A 468 -14.51 35.80 0.74
N GLU A 469 -15.47 35.04 1.31
CA GLU A 469 -15.92 35.24 2.68
C GLU A 469 -14.81 34.92 3.69
N ALA A 470 -14.07 33.79 3.48
CA ALA A 470 -12.92 33.45 4.30
C ALA A 470 -11.82 34.51 4.22
N GLN A 471 -11.57 35.05 3.02
CA GLN A 471 -10.64 36.17 2.82
C GLN A 471 -11.08 37.42 3.58
N SER A 472 -12.35 37.80 3.47
CA SER A 472 -12.92 38.97 4.14
C SER A 472 -12.81 38.83 5.66
N LEU A 473 -13.19 37.67 6.19
CA LEU A 473 -13.13 37.36 7.62
C LEU A 473 -11.69 37.47 8.15
N MET A 474 -10.76 36.81 7.45
CA MET A 474 -9.34 36.84 7.79
C MET A 474 -8.74 38.25 7.73
N ASN A 475 -9.18 39.12 6.83
CA ASN A 475 -8.65 40.46 6.69
C ASN A 475 -9.21 41.46 7.70
N ASN A 476 -10.47 41.29 8.11
CA ASN A 476 -11.22 42.31 8.85
C ASN A 476 -11.35 42.00 10.34
N THR A 477 -11.09 40.76 10.78
CA THR A 477 -11.32 40.30 12.14
C THR A 477 -10.04 39.70 12.73
N ARG A 478 -9.86 39.82 14.05
CA ARG A 478 -8.74 39.18 14.77
C ARG A 478 -9.11 37.80 15.23
N ILE A 479 -8.07 36.96 15.43
CA ILE A 479 -8.20 35.55 15.77
C ILE A 479 -8.08 35.38 17.29
N THR A 480 -9.08 34.72 17.88
CA THR A 480 -9.13 34.38 19.32
C THR A 480 -8.77 32.92 19.59
N GLY A 481 -8.84 32.05 18.58
CA GLY A 481 -8.50 30.65 18.73
C GLY A 481 -8.04 30.00 17.43
N VAL A 482 -7.10 29.06 17.53
CA VAL A 482 -6.67 28.19 16.44
C VAL A 482 -6.58 26.79 16.97
N HIS A 483 -7.28 25.86 16.35
CA HIS A 483 -7.22 24.45 16.71
C HIS A 483 -6.94 23.60 15.48
N TYR A 484 -5.97 22.68 15.56
CA TYR A 484 -5.65 21.74 14.49
C TYR A 484 -5.61 20.32 15.01
N THR A 485 -6.31 19.42 14.34
CA THR A 485 -6.34 17.99 14.63
C THR A 485 -5.85 17.18 13.44
N ASP A 486 -4.85 16.31 13.65
CA ASP A 486 -4.33 15.38 12.64
C ASP A 486 -3.59 14.22 13.31
N ARG A 487 -4.08 12.99 13.18
CA ARG A 487 -3.43 11.77 13.70
C ARG A 487 -2.01 11.55 13.19
N TYR A 488 -1.66 12.14 12.06
CA TYR A 488 -0.40 11.90 11.35
C TYR A 488 0.60 13.06 11.44
N LEU A 489 0.38 14.00 12.36
CA LEU A 489 1.29 15.11 12.59
C LEU A 489 2.49 14.65 13.44
N GLN A 490 3.28 13.72 12.95
CA GLN A 490 4.33 13.04 13.72
C GLN A 490 5.74 13.23 13.15
N ASN A 491 5.87 13.52 11.86
CA ASN A 491 7.18 13.63 11.22
C ASN A 491 7.60 15.10 11.03
N PRO A 492 8.92 15.37 10.94
CA PRO A 492 9.42 16.73 10.82
C PRO A 492 8.87 17.51 9.62
N VAL A 493 8.61 16.82 8.50
CA VAL A 493 8.04 17.44 7.30
C VAL A 493 6.63 17.95 7.56
N ALA A 494 5.78 17.13 8.21
CA ALA A 494 4.43 17.51 8.57
C ALA A 494 4.42 18.73 9.53
N LEU A 495 5.31 18.74 10.52
CA LEU A 495 5.49 19.87 11.44
C LEU A 495 5.93 21.14 10.70
N ALA A 496 6.86 21.02 9.74
CA ALA A 496 7.33 22.15 8.94
C ALA A 496 6.21 22.76 8.09
N LEU A 497 5.41 21.93 7.44
CA LEU A 497 4.29 22.36 6.59
C LEU A 497 3.19 23.02 7.39
N LEU A 498 2.77 22.42 8.51
CA LEU A 498 1.79 23.02 9.40
C LEU A 498 2.29 24.35 9.97
N GLY A 499 3.53 24.39 10.47
CA GLY A 499 4.14 25.63 10.96
C GLY A 499 4.19 26.73 9.89
N SER A 500 4.36 26.37 8.60
CA SER A 500 4.29 27.32 7.51
C SER A 500 2.86 27.84 7.27
N ILE A 501 1.83 27.00 7.40
CA ILE A 501 0.41 27.42 7.31
C ILE A 501 0.02 28.32 8.48
N LEU A 502 0.48 28.01 9.68
CA LEU A 502 0.13 28.78 10.89
C LEU A 502 0.86 30.14 10.98
N ARG A 503 2.06 30.25 10.42
CA ARG A 503 2.89 31.45 10.50
C ARG A 503 2.19 32.75 10.05
N PRO A 504 1.42 32.80 8.95
CA PRO A 504 0.67 34.00 8.55
C PRO A 504 -0.37 34.44 9.57
N LEU A 505 -0.90 33.54 10.40
CA LEU A 505 -1.89 33.84 11.43
C LEU A 505 -1.30 34.65 12.59
N LYS A 506 0.02 34.59 12.82
CA LYS A 506 0.73 35.25 13.93
C LYS A 506 0.34 36.72 14.14
N THR A 507 0.25 37.49 13.07
CA THR A 507 -0.05 38.93 13.12
C THR A 507 -1.53 39.23 13.36
N LYS A 508 -2.38 38.21 13.25
CA LYS A 508 -3.83 38.33 13.41
C LYS A 508 -4.32 37.86 14.79
N LEU A 509 -3.49 37.13 15.55
CA LEU A 509 -3.84 36.63 16.86
C LEU A 509 -4.05 37.79 17.86
N THR A 510 -5.09 37.69 18.69
CA THR A 510 -5.26 38.55 19.87
C THR A 510 -4.29 38.17 20.98
N ASP A 511 -4.07 39.04 21.98
CA ASP A 511 -3.14 38.71 23.06
C ASP A 511 -3.57 37.48 23.89
N GLY A 512 -4.87 37.25 24.02
CA GLY A 512 -5.48 36.10 24.71
C GLY A 512 -5.81 34.91 23.80
N ALA A 513 -5.38 34.89 22.53
CA ALA A 513 -5.73 33.80 21.63
C ALA A 513 -5.13 32.47 22.08
N GLU A 514 -5.94 31.42 22.06
CA GLU A 514 -5.55 30.04 22.36
C GLU A 514 -5.15 29.32 21.09
N VAL A 515 -4.06 28.54 21.14
CA VAL A 515 -3.63 27.71 20.02
C VAL A 515 -3.41 26.28 20.52
N THR A 516 -4.21 25.37 20.00
CA THR A 516 -4.21 23.96 20.41
C THR A 516 -3.97 23.05 19.20
N LEU A 517 -3.19 21.99 19.39
CA LEU A 517 -2.86 21.01 18.36
C LEU A 517 -3.08 19.61 18.95
N ASP A 518 -3.80 18.78 18.24
CA ASP A 518 -4.06 17.39 18.62
C ASP A 518 -3.42 16.44 17.62
N THR A 519 -2.66 15.48 18.13
CA THR A 519 -2.06 14.43 17.31
C THR A 519 -1.97 13.09 18.03
N LEU A 520 -1.66 12.03 17.27
CA LEU A 520 -1.42 10.69 17.78
C LEU A 520 0.09 10.40 17.74
N PHE A 521 0.62 9.74 18.74
CA PHE A 521 1.99 9.24 18.71
C PHE A 521 2.00 7.71 18.64
N LYS A 522 2.70 7.16 17.63
CA LYS A 522 2.91 5.71 17.50
C LYS A 522 4.30 5.36 18.00
N ASP A 523 4.33 4.59 19.08
CA ASP A 523 5.58 4.12 19.69
C ASP A 523 6.26 3.08 18.79
N LYS A 524 7.57 3.23 18.57
CA LYS A 524 8.40 2.29 17.81
C LYS A 524 8.49 0.91 18.46
N ASP A 525 8.45 0.88 19.79
CA ASP A 525 8.68 -0.33 20.57
C ASP A 525 7.42 -1.20 20.74
N ARG A 526 6.26 -0.75 20.23
CA ARG A 526 5.04 -1.54 20.25
C ARG A 526 4.95 -2.44 19.02
N PRO A 527 4.73 -3.76 19.19
CA PRO A 527 4.52 -4.68 18.08
C PRO A 527 3.38 -4.22 17.15
N GLY A 528 3.58 -4.38 15.84
CA GLY A 528 2.59 -3.98 14.82
C GLY A 528 2.55 -2.49 14.49
N ASN A 529 3.27 -1.64 15.22
CA ASN A 529 3.33 -0.22 14.89
C ASN A 529 4.32 0.06 13.75
N ARG A 530 3.85 0.80 12.74
CA ARG A 530 4.70 1.40 11.70
C ARG A 530 4.80 2.90 11.94
N PRO A 531 5.80 3.37 12.72
CA PRO A 531 5.94 4.78 13.02
C PRO A 531 6.31 5.57 11.76
N PHE A 532 5.68 6.73 11.58
CA PHE A 532 6.00 7.69 10.52
C PHE A 532 7.11 8.66 10.92
N HIS A 533 7.82 8.38 12.00
CA HIS A 533 8.83 9.26 12.62
C HIS A 533 10.03 8.47 13.12
N ASP A 534 11.09 9.20 13.41
CA ASP A 534 12.32 8.68 14.03
C ASP A 534 12.58 9.21 15.44
N TRP A 535 11.62 9.87 16.08
CA TRP A 535 11.73 10.35 17.47
C TRP A 535 12.05 9.20 18.42
N MET A 536 12.92 9.46 19.40
CA MET A 536 13.33 8.45 20.39
C MET A 536 12.23 8.18 21.43
N SER A 537 11.46 9.22 21.78
CA SER A 537 10.37 9.14 22.74
C SER A 537 9.28 10.17 22.41
N ILE A 538 8.11 10.01 23.03
CA ILE A 538 7.03 11.00 22.96
C ILE A 538 7.47 12.36 23.54
N ALA A 539 8.30 12.36 24.59
CA ALA A 539 8.78 13.58 25.21
C ALA A 539 9.70 14.38 24.28
N ASP A 540 10.58 13.70 23.51
CA ASP A 540 11.44 14.36 22.53
C ASP A 540 10.62 14.98 21.39
N PHE A 541 9.56 14.28 20.95
CA PHE A 541 8.63 14.80 19.97
C PHE A 541 7.89 16.05 20.48
N GLN A 542 7.33 15.98 21.68
CA GLN A 542 6.59 17.08 22.29
C GLN A 542 7.48 18.33 22.48
N ASP A 543 8.66 18.14 23.05
CA ASP A 543 9.59 19.26 23.31
C ASP A 543 10.01 19.95 21.99
N PHE A 544 10.27 19.18 20.94
CA PHE A 544 10.57 19.74 19.63
C PHE A 544 9.38 20.46 19.01
N ALA A 545 8.19 19.83 18.99
CA ALA A 545 7.00 20.38 18.37
C ALA A 545 6.53 21.66 19.08
N ASP A 546 6.52 21.69 20.40
CA ASP A 546 6.16 22.87 21.19
C ASP A 546 7.06 24.06 20.86
N GLN A 547 8.37 23.85 20.82
CA GLN A 547 9.32 24.92 20.48
C GLN A 547 9.21 25.36 19.01
N TRP A 548 8.96 24.40 18.10
CA TRP A 548 8.79 24.70 16.68
C TRP A 548 7.56 25.58 16.41
N PHE A 549 6.41 25.20 16.98
CA PHE A 549 5.17 25.94 16.80
C PHE A 549 5.18 27.28 17.57
N ALA A 550 5.78 27.30 18.76
CA ALA A 550 5.98 28.54 19.50
C ALA A 550 6.83 29.53 18.70
N ALA A 551 7.87 29.09 18.02
CA ALA A 551 8.67 29.95 17.13
C ALA A 551 7.88 30.44 15.92
N ALA A 552 7.03 29.59 15.33
CA ALA A 552 6.18 29.95 14.19
C ALA A 552 5.15 31.02 14.56
N LEU A 553 4.50 30.91 15.70
CA LEU A 553 3.39 31.77 16.15
C LEU A 553 3.82 32.90 17.10
N GLY A 554 5.02 32.82 17.68
CA GLY A 554 5.54 33.80 18.65
C GLY A 554 4.87 33.73 20.02
N ARG A 555 4.24 32.58 20.34
CA ARG A 555 3.57 32.30 21.61
C ARG A 555 3.55 30.80 21.90
N PRO A 556 3.34 30.38 23.17
CA PRO A 556 3.13 28.98 23.51
C PRO A 556 1.95 28.38 22.74
N VAL A 557 2.05 27.10 22.46
CA VAL A 557 1.04 26.27 21.81
C VAL A 557 0.77 25.09 22.74
N GLU A 558 -0.47 24.73 22.93
CA GLU A 558 -0.85 23.55 23.69
C GLU A 558 -0.93 22.35 22.74
N LEU A 559 0.01 21.40 22.89
CA LEU A 559 0.06 20.18 22.09
C LEU A 559 -0.45 19.01 22.92
N THR A 560 -1.58 18.45 22.52
CA THR A 560 -2.10 17.20 23.08
C THR A 560 -1.69 16.03 22.22
N VAL A 561 -1.02 15.05 22.84
CA VAL A 561 -0.59 13.83 22.16
C VAL A 561 -1.36 12.66 22.73
N PHE A 562 -2.16 12.01 21.88
CA PHE A 562 -2.98 10.87 22.23
C PHE A 562 -2.24 9.56 22.05
N ASP A 563 -2.52 8.57 22.88
CA ASP A 563 -1.94 7.22 22.82
C ASP A 563 -2.80 6.26 21.97
N SER A 564 -4.07 6.57 21.81
CA SER A 564 -5.03 5.70 21.13
C SER A 564 -5.73 6.42 19.98
N PRO A 565 -5.86 5.76 18.82
CA PRO A 565 -6.66 6.30 17.70
C PRO A 565 -8.12 6.58 18.07
N ARG A 566 -8.65 5.93 19.11
CA ARG A 566 -10.05 6.11 19.56
C ARG A 566 -10.29 7.43 20.26
N ASP A 567 -9.22 8.05 20.77
CA ASP A 567 -9.32 9.27 21.58
C ASP A 567 -9.18 10.55 20.74
N ILE A 568 -8.83 10.42 19.47
CA ILE A 568 -8.66 11.53 18.53
C ILE A 568 -9.45 11.26 17.23
N PRO A 569 -10.21 12.23 16.70
CA PRO A 569 -10.94 12.07 15.45
C PRO A 569 -10.03 11.70 14.27
N HIS A 570 -10.57 10.94 13.32
CA HIS A 570 -9.82 10.57 12.11
C HIS A 570 -9.64 11.75 11.15
N HIS A 571 -10.54 12.72 11.19
CA HIS A 571 -10.49 13.88 10.31
C HIS A 571 -9.29 14.77 10.61
N ARG A 572 -8.82 15.48 9.59
CA ARG A 572 -7.76 16.48 9.65
C ARG A 572 -8.41 17.84 9.48
N LYS A 573 -8.42 18.63 10.54
CA LYS A 573 -9.20 19.88 10.57
C LYS A 573 -8.40 21.01 11.17
N LEU A 574 -8.40 22.17 10.48
CA LEU A 574 -7.95 23.44 11.00
C LEU A 574 -9.19 24.30 11.30
N THR A 575 -9.34 24.71 12.53
CA THR A 575 -10.40 25.59 13.00
C THR A 575 -9.78 26.91 13.44
N VAL A 576 -10.27 28.03 12.89
CA VAL A 576 -9.85 29.37 13.26
C VAL A 576 -11.08 30.12 13.80
N THR A 577 -11.02 30.53 15.06
CA THR A 577 -12.09 31.26 15.74
C THR A 577 -11.75 32.75 15.77
N PHE A 578 -12.70 33.59 15.46
CA PHE A 578 -12.54 35.02 15.37
C PHE A 578 -13.21 35.76 16.53
N GLU A 579 -12.82 37.03 16.73
CA GLU A 579 -13.27 37.87 17.84
C GLU A 579 -14.77 38.17 17.81
N ASP A 580 -15.38 38.15 16.64
CA ASP A 580 -16.82 38.33 16.43
C ASP A 580 -17.65 37.03 16.61
N GLY A 581 -16.98 35.93 16.98
CA GLY A 581 -17.61 34.63 17.19
C GLY A 581 -17.80 33.80 15.91
N GLN A 582 -17.37 34.31 14.75
CA GLN A 582 -17.36 33.51 13.52
C GLN A 582 -16.23 32.48 13.57
N VAL A 583 -16.37 31.40 12.81
CA VAL A 583 -15.42 30.28 12.81
C VAL A 583 -15.16 29.86 11.37
N LEU A 584 -13.90 29.88 10.95
CA LEU A 584 -13.43 29.28 9.71
C LEU A 584 -12.96 27.84 10.00
N LYS A 585 -13.62 26.87 9.40
CA LYS A 585 -13.25 25.45 9.47
C LYS A 585 -12.72 25.00 8.12
N ILE A 586 -11.54 24.38 8.10
CA ILE A 586 -10.90 23.86 6.89
C ILE A 586 -10.59 22.39 7.15
N ARG A 587 -11.12 21.50 6.34
CA ARG A 587 -10.76 20.09 6.36
C ARG A 587 -9.79 19.76 5.24
N PHE A 588 -8.94 18.81 5.49
CA PHE A 588 -7.97 18.30 4.53
C PHE A 588 -8.30 16.84 4.23
N ASP A 589 -8.39 16.49 2.95
CA ASP A 589 -8.50 15.10 2.50
C ASP A 589 -7.22 14.32 2.81
N GLN A 590 -6.08 15.02 2.79
CA GLN A 590 -4.77 14.48 3.09
C GLN A 590 -4.11 15.25 4.25
N GLY A 591 -3.38 14.53 5.10
CA GLY A 591 -2.62 15.16 6.18
C GLY A 591 -1.38 15.90 5.69
N MET A 592 -0.72 16.63 6.60
CA MET A 592 0.49 17.39 6.27
C MET A 592 1.62 16.51 5.71
N GLY A 593 1.63 15.21 5.98
CA GLY A 593 2.59 14.26 5.41
C GLY A 593 2.38 13.91 3.94
N TYR A 594 1.30 14.38 3.31
CA TYR A 594 1.00 14.11 1.91
C TYR A 594 1.94 14.83 0.93
N TRP A 595 2.31 16.06 1.23
CA TRP A 595 3.19 16.84 0.35
C TRP A 595 4.63 16.33 0.41
N ARG A 596 5.20 16.10 -0.76
CA ARG A 596 6.61 15.71 -0.90
C ARG A 596 7.47 16.96 -0.98
N ILE A 597 8.62 16.92 -0.30
CA ILE A 597 9.59 17.99 -0.29
C ILE A 597 10.88 17.50 -0.90
N ASN A 598 11.36 18.21 -1.92
CA ASN A 598 12.68 17.99 -2.48
C ASN A 598 13.67 18.82 -1.67
N PHE A 599 14.53 18.16 -0.92
CA PHE A 599 15.63 18.78 -0.21
C PHE A 599 16.95 18.61 -1.00
N SER A 600 17.83 19.59 -0.92
CA SER A 600 19.24 19.34 -1.10
C SER A 600 19.71 18.32 -0.04
N SER A 601 20.79 17.59 -0.29
CA SER A 601 21.28 16.41 0.45
C SER A 601 21.35 16.51 1.99
N GLN A 602 21.02 17.63 2.60
CA GLN A 602 21.20 17.90 4.03
C GLN A 602 20.10 17.37 4.96
N TRP A 603 18.92 17.05 4.43
CA TRP A 603 17.82 16.52 5.25
C TRP A 603 18.08 15.10 5.77
N HIS A 604 18.95 14.35 5.14
CA HIS A 604 19.39 13.04 5.60
C HIS A 604 20.26 13.08 6.86
N TYR A 605 20.60 14.26 7.36
CA TYR A 605 21.43 14.47 8.55
C TYR A 605 20.66 15.00 9.76
N PHE A 606 19.33 14.94 9.74
CA PHE A 606 18.51 15.29 10.90
C PHE A 606 18.65 14.15 11.93
N ASP A 607 19.44 14.38 12.97
CA ASP A 607 19.64 13.40 14.04
C ASP A 607 18.77 13.76 15.24
N PHE A 608 17.80 12.94 15.54
CA PHE A 608 16.85 13.12 16.65
C PHE A 608 17.50 12.93 18.03
N ARG A 609 18.77 12.52 18.10
CA ARG A 609 19.58 12.48 19.31
C ARG A 609 20.30 13.80 19.61
N ASP A 610 20.31 14.72 18.67
CA ASP A 610 20.85 16.05 18.86
C ASP A 610 20.00 16.85 19.88
N ASP A 611 20.58 17.87 20.49
CA ASP A 611 19.86 18.84 21.30
C ASP A 611 18.74 19.53 20.48
N VAL A 612 17.58 19.76 21.12
CA VAL A 612 16.38 20.32 20.46
C VAL A 612 16.69 21.66 19.81
N SER A 613 17.48 22.51 20.43
CA SER A 613 17.87 23.82 19.85
C SER A 613 18.60 23.66 18.52
N PHE A 614 19.46 22.65 18.43
CA PHE A 614 20.20 22.34 17.20
C PHE A 614 19.30 21.74 16.13
N GLN A 615 18.38 20.87 16.52
CA GLN A 615 17.36 20.32 15.62
C GLN A 615 16.49 21.43 15.03
N LEU A 616 16.04 22.39 15.84
CA LEU A 616 15.26 23.56 15.40
C LEU A 616 16.01 24.41 14.35
N VAL A 617 17.30 24.65 14.58
CA VAL A 617 18.14 25.38 13.61
C VAL A 617 18.26 24.62 12.29
N LYS A 618 18.49 23.30 12.34
CA LYS A 618 18.54 22.44 11.14
C LYS A 618 17.21 22.47 10.38
N MET A 619 16.09 22.36 11.10
CA MET A 619 14.76 22.41 10.47
C MET A 619 14.48 23.77 9.86
N ALA A 620 14.81 24.85 10.51
CA ALA A 620 14.66 26.20 9.96
C ALA A 620 15.50 26.39 8.68
N GLN A 621 16.70 25.84 8.64
CA GLN A 621 17.55 25.86 7.44
C GLN A 621 16.93 25.02 6.33
N ALA A 622 16.47 23.80 6.61
CA ALA A 622 15.81 22.93 5.65
C ALA A 622 14.55 23.58 5.06
N CYS A 623 13.77 24.31 5.87
CA CYS A 623 12.60 25.07 5.39
C CYS A 623 12.97 26.21 4.43
N LYS A 624 14.17 26.80 4.55
CA LYS A 624 14.65 27.83 3.61
C LYS A 624 15.07 27.24 2.26
N GLU A 625 15.62 26.03 2.27
CA GLU A 625 16.21 25.38 1.10
C GLU A 625 15.26 24.41 0.38
N GLY A 626 14.24 23.92 1.08
CA GLY A 626 13.30 22.92 0.57
C GLY A 626 12.30 23.47 -0.41
N ASN A 627 11.89 22.61 -1.34
CA ASN A 627 10.82 22.89 -2.31
C ASN A 627 9.75 21.83 -2.23
N VAL A 628 8.48 22.25 -2.15
CA VAL A 628 7.33 21.36 -2.24
C VAL A 628 7.11 21.00 -3.71
N ALA A 629 6.96 19.70 -3.99
CA ALA A 629 6.72 19.20 -5.34
C ALA A 629 5.78 17.99 -5.28
N ASN A 630 4.50 18.22 -5.51
CA ASN A 630 3.49 17.19 -5.65
C ASN A 630 3.02 17.08 -7.08
N SER A 631 2.84 15.85 -7.55
CA SER A 631 2.28 15.55 -8.87
C SER A 631 0.79 15.23 -8.83
N GLU A 632 0.27 14.92 -7.64
CA GLU A 632 -1.11 14.47 -7.42
C GLU A 632 -1.98 15.60 -6.89
N GLU A 633 -3.30 15.46 -7.06
CA GLU A 633 -4.29 16.41 -6.56
C GLU A 633 -4.55 16.20 -5.07
N SER A 634 -4.83 17.28 -4.36
CA SER A 634 -5.30 17.30 -2.98
C SER A 634 -6.47 18.26 -2.87
N TRP A 635 -7.26 18.14 -1.82
CA TRP A 635 -8.43 18.99 -1.60
C TRP A 635 -8.41 19.60 -0.20
N ALA A 636 -8.74 20.88 -0.12
CA ALA A 636 -9.27 21.46 1.10
C ALA A 636 -10.80 21.35 1.00
N THR A 637 -11.36 20.47 1.77
CA THR A 637 -12.80 20.17 1.75
C THR A 637 -13.48 20.91 2.89
N ASP A 638 -14.79 21.15 2.74
CA ASP A 638 -15.60 21.80 3.77
C ASP A 638 -15.01 23.10 4.31
N VAL A 639 -14.55 23.97 3.44
CA VAL A 639 -14.19 25.32 3.87
C VAL A 639 -15.49 26.05 4.23
N LEU A 640 -15.77 26.12 5.52
CA LEU A 640 -16.96 26.72 6.10
C LEU A 640 -16.59 27.98 6.86
N VAL A 641 -17.32 29.06 6.64
CA VAL A 641 -17.25 30.34 7.39
C VAL A 641 -18.53 30.55 8.19
#